data_e61ac100fd24652ee0ba694322fdc967
#
_entry.id   e61ac100fd24652ee0ba694322fdc967
#
_cell.length_a   1.000
_cell.length_b   1.000
_cell.length_c   1.000
_cell.angle_alpha   90.00
_cell.angle_beta   90.00
_cell.angle_gamma   90.00
#
_symmetry.space_group_name_H-M   'P 1'
#
loop_
_entity.id
_entity.type
_entity.pdbx_description
1 polymer ?
#
loop_
_entity_poly.entity_id
_entity_poly.type
_entity_poly.pdbx_seq_one_letter_code
_entity_poly.pdbx_strand_id
1 'polypeptide(L)'
;MRPSCCHFLFRSIWFCLWLHLLAHAQVLAAESTLIAGSVQSQDLRRVGQVLVELKDQEGNLVVTGLSNEVGEFRVFVPAGGTYSVSARQDSYRSEYVVMKIGTEPPGPVVLTLSKTREIALEVRSSLAPIHDKLSSETYAVSRKDIEELPRGNNVELQDVLLTIPSAVYGSLKQVHIRQDHANLQLRIDGVPIPDTVSSTFSDVIAPRAWERADIILGGMEAQYGNKTAAVLDITTKSGTKPGFGSAQLFGGSNQTASPSFEYGGTVGEKFRFYILNSYTATNRGIEPPTLGHSIFHGQSERNQTFIRGDYQQGNTNNFSWVFLNSVAKYQIPTMPGRALDPSGQMLPLLRASKPGFTPVASQAIDENQQENNQYGHMVWRHDVNSSNFFSLSGYVRQTRATFRTDPFNLLAYTADPTASLSAGSQDRSANSSGARFDHTYVQSKEHVIKAGFQLDRTQTVNKTRLFTFADDGASNPTGNVLERNADNRLIGWRQEFWVQDQWSPNDRWTFNLGVRGDAVQYQRHEGQLSPRAGVAYKADQSNVFHAFYGRQFTPPNLEAISFAKLNTAGTKAAPENTTNNIVRAERAHYFEAGSDHAFSHWATLQLTGYYKLSHFLSDAGQFGTTPLLNYFAFERGWQRGIDAALKLQLREDLTARGNVAWGQCKGYGLQSGHVLLDQKTINDINSTGGVFCDHSQTLTSSGLVAYRFKERTTFTGQMLYASGLRAAEEGAKTNSTHSPSYTIYNLSLTHVIPLPWDNQKFLLGFDVINLLDQKYLINQGDGSIGLGVSHAGMPRSFFFRGQWFF
;
A
#
# COMPACT_ATOMS: atom_id res chain seq x y z
N MET A 1 -40.04 -11.02 28.62
CA MET A 1 -39.09 -11.27 29.72
C MET A 1 -37.71 -10.71 29.29
N ARG A 2 -37.19 -9.78 30.05
CA ARG A 2 -35.99 -8.99 29.75
C ARG A 2 -34.70 -9.80 29.99
N PRO A 3 -33.66 -9.65 29.20
CA PRO A 3 -32.30 -9.96 29.59
C PRO A 3 -31.50 -8.67 29.81
N SER A 4 -31.47 -8.17 31.03
CA SER A 4 -30.73 -6.94 31.41
C SER A 4 -29.69 -7.20 32.49
N CYS A 5 -28.84 -8.21 32.36
CA CYS A 5 -27.83 -8.48 33.39
C CYS A 5 -26.38 -8.64 32.91
N CYS A 6 -26.12 -8.76 31.61
CA CYS A 6 -24.72 -8.95 31.12
C CYS A 6 -23.96 -7.66 30.81
N HIS A 7 -24.63 -6.51 30.74
CA HIS A 7 -23.94 -5.26 30.33
C HIS A 7 -23.20 -4.54 31.47
N PHE A 8 -23.49 -4.88 32.73
CA PHE A 8 -22.90 -4.19 33.89
C PHE A 8 -21.58 -4.84 34.36
N LEU A 9 -21.42 -6.15 34.18
CA LEU A 9 -20.21 -6.86 34.61
C LEU A 9 -19.00 -6.58 33.71
N PHE A 10 -19.21 -6.31 32.43
CA PHE A 10 -18.11 -5.99 31.51
C PHE A 10 -17.48 -4.61 31.76
N ARG A 11 -18.27 -3.63 32.23
CA ARG A 11 -17.77 -2.28 32.55
C ARG A 11 -16.92 -2.21 33.81
N SER A 12 -17.17 -3.04 34.77
CA SER A 12 -16.46 -3.01 36.08
C SER A 12 -15.15 -3.75 36.05
N ILE A 13 -15.02 -4.80 35.26
CA ILE A 13 -13.77 -5.58 35.14
C ILE A 13 -12.69 -4.78 34.36
N TRP A 14 -13.07 -3.98 33.39
CA TRP A 14 -12.15 -3.17 32.62
C TRP A 14 -11.53 -2.03 33.42
N PHE A 15 -12.28 -1.42 34.31
CA PHE A 15 -11.79 -0.32 35.14
C PHE A 15 -10.84 -0.83 36.24
N CYS A 16 -11.10 -2.00 36.78
CA CYS A 16 -10.23 -2.60 37.81
C CYS A 16 -8.91 -3.16 37.25
N LEU A 17 -8.90 -3.73 36.04
CA LEU A 17 -7.67 -4.17 35.37
C LEU A 17 -6.74 -3.00 35.03
N TRP A 18 -7.30 -1.87 34.64
CA TRP A 18 -6.53 -0.65 34.35
C TRP A 18 -5.92 -0.03 35.61
N LEU A 19 -6.65 -0.02 36.71
CA LEU A 19 -6.14 0.46 37.99
C LEU A 19 -5.10 -0.47 38.65
N HIS A 20 -5.19 -1.80 38.44
CA HIS A 20 -4.20 -2.75 38.95
C HIS A 20 -2.88 -2.72 38.15
N LEU A 21 -2.92 -2.50 36.84
CA LEU A 21 -1.73 -2.31 36.01
C LEU A 21 -0.97 -1.01 36.32
N LEU A 22 -1.66 0.03 36.77
CA LEU A 22 -1.04 1.29 37.20
C LEU A 22 -0.45 1.24 38.61
N ALA A 23 -0.96 0.36 39.50
CA ALA A 23 -0.54 0.33 40.90
C ALA A 23 0.70 -0.56 41.16
N HIS A 24 1.13 -1.41 40.24
CA HIS A 24 2.27 -2.31 40.43
C HIS A 24 3.57 -1.88 39.74
N ALA A 25 3.62 -0.67 39.16
CA ALA A 25 4.78 -0.14 38.42
C ALA A 25 5.79 0.60 39.30
N GLN A 26 5.79 0.41 40.63
CA GLN A 26 6.68 1.15 41.55
C GLN A 26 7.79 0.32 42.20
N VAL A 27 8.23 -0.78 41.63
CA VAL A 27 9.37 -1.49 42.25
C VAL A 27 10.39 -1.89 41.18
N LEU A 28 11.63 -1.39 41.37
CA LEU A 28 12.89 -1.70 40.70
C LEU A 28 13.22 -0.93 39.41
N ALA A 29 13.46 0.36 39.55
CA ALA A 29 14.34 1.08 38.64
C ALA A 29 15.78 1.01 39.20
N ALA A 30 16.57 0.05 38.76
CA ALA A 30 17.98 0.02 39.01
C ALA A 30 18.73 0.81 37.94
N GLU A 31 19.24 1.99 38.29
CA GLU A 31 20.53 2.56 37.85
C GLU A 31 20.81 2.78 36.37
N SER A 32 19.82 2.90 35.49
CA SER A 32 20.04 3.36 34.11
C SER A 32 19.20 4.60 33.79
N THR A 33 19.83 5.59 33.16
CA THR A 33 19.17 6.84 32.76
C THR A 33 18.93 6.84 31.25
N LEU A 34 17.74 7.24 30.82
CA LEU A 34 17.39 7.35 29.43
C LEU A 34 17.93 8.66 28.85
N ILE A 35 18.69 8.56 27.76
CA ILE A 35 19.05 9.67 26.90
C ILE A 35 18.15 9.60 25.66
N ALA A 36 17.37 10.64 25.46
CA ALA A 36 16.50 10.77 24.29
C ALA A 36 16.90 12.00 23.47
N GLY A 37 16.68 11.93 22.18
CA GLY A 37 16.98 13.05 21.31
C GLY A 37 16.52 12.83 19.88
N SER A 38 17.00 13.69 19.01
CA SER A 38 16.72 13.59 17.59
C SER A 38 17.95 13.83 16.75
N VAL A 39 17.99 13.17 15.60
CA VAL A 39 19.02 13.38 14.59
C VAL A 39 18.40 14.19 13.45
N GLN A 40 19.11 15.20 13.01
CA GLN A 40 18.72 16.03 11.87
C GLN A 40 19.93 16.31 10.99
N SER A 41 19.69 16.63 9.73
CA SER A 41 20.71 17.14 8.81
C SER A 41 20.94 18.64 9.02
N GLN A 42 21.96 19.24 8.39
CA GLN A 42 22.25 20.67 8.47
C GLN A 42 21.08 21.55 8.00
N ASP A 43 20.24 21.04 7.13
CA ASP A 43 19.01 21.67 6.67
C ASP A 43 17.79 21.37 7.59
N LEU A 44 18.07 20.97 8.84
CA LEU A 44 17.12 20.70 9.92
C LEU A 44 16.11 19.58 9.63
N ARG A 45 16.36 18.74 8.62
CA ARG A 45 15.54 17.56 8.38
C ARG A 45 15.83 16.51 9.43
N ARG A 46 14.79 15.92 10.00
CA ARG A 46 14.93 14.73 10.82
C ARG A 46 15.42 13.56 9.96
N VAL A 47 16.45 12.87 10.40
CA VAL A 47 17.09 11.78 9.65
C VAL A 47 16.91 10.51 10.44
N GLY A 48 16.12 9.58 9.90
CA GLY A 48 15.91 8.26 10.48
C GLY A 48 17.03 7.29 10.15
N GLN A 49 17.10 6.19 10.92
CA GLN A 49 18.06 5.09 10.73
C GLN A 49 19.52 5.54 10.84
N VAL A 50 19.78 6.54 11.66
CA VAL A 50 21.13 7.05 11.97
C VAL A 50 21.66 6.33 13.18
N LEU A 51 22.88 5.83 13.08
CA LEU A 51 23.57 5.24 14.22
C LEU A 51 23.98 6.33 15.20
N VAL A 52 23.45 6.25 16.41
CA VAL A 52 23.82 7.11 17.55
C VAL A 52 24.76 6.35 18.45
N GLU A 53 25.93 6.94 18.73
CA GLU A 53 26.99 6.36 19.55
C GLU A 53 27.16 7.19 20.81
N LEU A 54 27.22 6.52 21.96
CA LEU A 54 27.57 7.13 23.23
C LEU A 54 28.88 6.55 23.75
N LYS A 55 29.79 7.45 24.12
CA LYS A 55 31.10 7.11 24.66
C LYS A 55 31.25 7.70 26.05
N ASP A 56 31.99 7.00 26.91
CA ASP A 56 32.40 7.50 28.24
C ASP A 56 33.48 8.60 28.13
N GLN A 57 33.97 9.07 29.27
CA GLN A 57 35.03 10.08 29.34
C GLN A 57 36.36 9.59 28.76
N GLU A 58 36.62 8.29 28.86
CA GLU A 58 37.79 7.63 28.29
C GLU A 58 37.70 7.39 26.78
N GLY A 59 36.53 7.66 26.15
CA GLY A 59 36.26 7.47 24.72
C GLY A 59 35.83 6.05 24.36
N ASN A 60 35.57 5.17 25.35
CA ASN A 60 35.07 3.83 25.10
C ASN A 60 33.58 3.89 24.71
N LEU A 61 33.20 3.04 23.79
CA LEU A 61 31.79 2.93 23.35
C LEU A 61 30.97 2.26 24.46
N VAL A 62 30.00 2.99 25.01
CA VAL A 62 29.12 2.50 26.09
C VAL A 62 27.85 1.86 25.51
N VAL A 63 27.22 2.53 24.56
CA VAL A 63 26.00 2.06 23.95
C VAL A 63 25.83 2.64 22.54
N THR A 64 25.16 1.90 21.68
CA THR A 64 24.70 2.38 20.38
C THR A 64 23.19 2.26 20.29
N GLY A 65 22.57 3.16 19.52
CA GLY A 65 21.15 3.11 19.17
C GLY A 65 20.95 3.57 17.74
N LEU A 66 19.81 3.23 17.16
CA LEU A 66 19.39 3.77 15.87
C LEU A 66 18.29 4.80 16.10
N SER A 67 18.34 5.91 15.37
CA SER A 67 17.18 6.78 15.32
C SER A 67 16.03 6.09 14.59
N ASN A 68 14.82 6.30 15.07
CA ASN A 68 13.60 5.82 14.39
C ASN A 68 13.40 6.58 13.07
N GLU A 69 12.35 6.27 12.35
CA GLU A 69 12.04 6.83 11.03
C GLU A 69 11.83 8.34 11.01
N VAL A 70 11.40 8.90 12.14
CA VAL A 70 11.24 10.36 12.32
C VAL A 70 12.47 11.01 12.96
N GLY A 71 13.61 10.32 12.93
CA GLY A 71 14.90 10.85 13.39
C GLY A 71 15.05 10.91 14.90
N GLU A 72 14.24 10.25 15.69
CA GLU A 72 14.36 10.23 17.14
C GLU A 72 15.13 9.01 17.62
N PHE A 73 15.96 9.19 18.62
CA PHE A 73 16.69 8.09 19.24
C PHE A 73 16.48 8.05 20.76
N ARG A 74 16.65 6.86 21.31
CA ARG A 74 16.58 6.59 22.74
C ARG A 74 17.60 5.54 23.10
N VAL A 75 18.43 5.86 24.05
CA VAL A 75 19.47 4.95 24.54
C VAL A 75 19.55 5.02 26.06
N PHE A 76 19.78 3.89 26.69
CA PHE A 76 19.94 3.81 28.15
C PHE A 76 21.41 3.74 28.48
N VAL A 77 21.82 4.55 29.44
CA VAL A 77 23.18 4.56 29.95
C VAL A 77 23.19 4.36 31.49
N PRO A 78 24.27 3.83 32.08
CA PRO A 78 24.39 3.80 33.51
C PRO A 78 24.17 5.17 34.15
N ALA A 79 23.49 5.22 35.30
CA ALA A 79 23.24 6.45 36.02
C ALA A 79 24.55 7.01 36.61
N GLY A 80 24.73 8.32 36.55
CA GLY A 80 25.89 9.00 37.10
C GLY A 80 27.15 8.86 36.24
N GLY A 81 27.33 9.78 35.29
CA GLY A 81 28.51 9.81 34.43
C GLY A 81 28.48 10.99 33.47
N THR A 82 29.59 11.21 32.79
CA THR A 82 29.65 12.16 31.66
C THR A 82 29.82 11.35 30.39
N TYR A 83 28.97 11.58 29.45
CA TYR A 83 28.92 10.85 28.17
C TYR A 83 29.02 11.84 27.01
N SER A 84 29.67 11.42 25.94
CA SER A 84 29.64 12.11 24.64
C SER A 84 28.72 11.37 23.70
N VAL A 85 27.71 12.07 23.15
CA VAL A 85 26.74 11.55 22.25
C VAL A 85 27.01 12.07 20.84
N SER A 86 27.06 11.21 19.84
CA SER A 86 27.24 11.58 18.43
C SER A 86 26.41 10.69 17.53
N ALA A 87 26.12 11.17 16.34
CA ALA A 87 25.40 10.44 15.32
C ALA A 87 26.22 10.29 14.05
N ARG A 88 26.10 9.15 13.36
CA ARG A 88 26.75 8.93 12.06
C ARG A 88 25.85 8.16 11.10
N GLN A 89 25.91 8.54 9.83
CA GLN A 89 25.29 7.84 8.72
C GLN A 89 26.08 8.13 7.45
N ASP A 90 26.60 7.09 6.83
CA ASP A 90 27.45 7.21 5.61
C ASP A 90 28.61 8.21 5.79
N SER A 91 28.67 9.24 4.94
CA SER A 91 29.67 10.32 4.99
C SER A 91 29.27 11.50 5.88
N TYR A 92 28.22 11.34 6.70
CA TYR A 92 27.73 12.38 7.60
C TYR A 92 27.97 12.01 9.05
N ARG A 93 28.42 12.98 9.85
CA ARG A 93 28.58 12.85 11.31
C ARG A 93 28.09 14.10 12.03
N SER A 94 27.58 13.93 13.25
CA SER A 94 27.33 15.07 14.12
C SER A 94 28.59 15.45 14.92
N GLU A 95 28.63 16.69 15.41
CA GLU A 95 29.51 17.02 16.51
C GLU A 95 29.12 16.22 17.75
N TYR A 96 30.09 16.04 18.69
CA TYR A 96 29.84 15.39 19.95
C TYR A 96 29.10 16.35 20.90
N VAL A 97 28.01 15.92 21.47
CA VAL A 97 27.32 16.62 22.56
C VAL A 97 27.73 15.98 23.87
N VAL A 98 28.45 16.70 24.72
CA VAL A 98 28.88 16.20 26.04
C VAL A 98 27.76 16.45 27.04
N MET A 99 27.38 15.39 27.78
CA MET A 99 26.28 15.42 28.75
C MET A 99 26.74 14.83 30.06
N LYS A 100 26.45 15.54 31.14
CA LYS A 100 26.61 15.02 32.50
C LYS A 100 25.25 14.45 32.97
N ILE A 101 25.20 13.17 33.21
CA ILE A 101 23.99 12.46 33.65
C ILE A 101 23.92 12.51 35.17
N GLY A 102 22.90 13.18 35.72
CA GLY A 102 22.55 13.22 37.12
C GLY A 102 21.46 12.24 37.49
N THR A 103 20.78 12.49 38.59
CA THR A 103 19.59 11.76 39.03
C THR A 103 18.33 12.07 38.23
N GLU A 104 18.33 13.21 37.54
CA GLU A 104 17.23 13.58 36.61
C GLU A 104 17.62 13.27 35.17
N PRO A 105 16.68 12.80 34.35
CA PRO A 105 16.92 12.58 32.92
C PRO A 105 17.37 13.88 32.25
N PRO A 106 18.41 13.86 31.41
CA PRO A 106 18.82 15.04 30.66
C PRO A 106 17.73 15.46 29.67
N GLY A 107 17.69 16.72 29.33
CA GLY A 107 16.80 17.23 28.28
C GLY A 107 17.11 16.57 26.93
N PRO A 108 16.17 16.63 25.99
CA PRO A 108 16.34 16.01 24.67
C PRO A 108 17.55 16.58 23.92
N VAL A 109 18.33 15.69 23.31
CA VAL A 109 19.54 16.03 22.55
C VAL A 109 19.20 16.15 21.07
N VAL A 110 19.68 17.20 20.43
CA VAL A 110 19.60 17.35 18.97
C VAL A 110 20.99 17.16 18.37
N LEU A 111 21.14 16.14 17.54
CA LEU A 111 22.36 15.83 16.82
C LEU A 111 22.22 16.25 15.37
N THR A 112 23.02 17.23 14.93
CA THR A 112 22.94 17.71 13.55
C THR A 112 24.06 17.08 12.72
N LEU A 113 23.70 16.30 11.71
CA LEU A 113 24.63 15.67 10.79
C LEU A 113 25.23 16.70 9.83
N SER A 114 26.54 16.75 9.75
CA SER A 114 27.29 17.52 8.76
C SER A 114 28.14 16.61 7.89
N LYS A 115 28.38 16.99 6.62
CA LYS A 115 29.25 16.24 5.74
C LYS A 115 30.69 16.35 6.23
N THR A 116 31.29 15.25 6.57
CA THR A 116 32.69 15.23 7.05
C THR A 116 33.65 15.46 5.89
N ARG A 117 34.46 16.48 5.99
CA ARG A 117 35.59 16.74 5.08
C ARG A 117 36.82 15.99 5.64
N GLU A 118 36.83 14.70 5.64
CA GLU A 118 38.03 13.94 5.95
C GLU A 118 38.49 13.12 4.77
N ILE A 119 39.81 13.31 4.52
CA ILE A 119 40.61 12.60 3.55
C ILE A 119 40.51 11.09 3.80
N ALA A 120 40.16 10.40 2.74
CA ALA A 120 40.21 8.96 2.51
C ALA A 120 41.00 8.13 3.55
N LEU A 121 40.28 7.58 4.53
CA LEU A 121 40.62 6.31 5.14
C LEU A 121 39.34 5.71 5.75
N GLU A 122 38.83 4.68 5.05
CA GLU A 122 37.74 3.82 5.47
C GLU A 122 36.34 4.44 5.66
N VAL A 123 35.76 5.00 4.61
CA VAL A 123 34.31 5.08 4.51
C VAL A 123 33.80 3.71 4.06
N ARG A 124 33.58 2.83 5.01
CA ARG A 124 32.76 1.64 4.78
C ARG A 124 31.33 2.11 4.66
N SER A 125 30.83 2.21 3.44
CA SER A 125 29.42 2.30 3.17
C SER A 125 28.74 1.11 3.86
N SER A 126 28.08 1.35 5.01
CA SER A 126 27.32 0.29 5.68
C SER A 126 25.97 0.22 4.99
N LEU A 127 25.65 -0.94 4.44
CA LEU A 127 24.25 -1.30 4.18
C LEU A 127 23.45 -0.99 5.44
N ALA A 128 22.17 -0.61 5.26
CA ALA A 128 21.30 -0.37 6.41
C ALA A 128 21.44 -1.53 7.41
N PRO A 129 21.63 -1.24 8.70
CA PRO A 129 21.84 -2.28 9.69
C PRO A 129 20.66 -3.26 9.68
N ILE A 130 20.95 -4.53 9.88
CA ILE A 130 19.93 -5.57 10.02
C ILE A 130 19.03 -5.18 11.20
N HIS A 131 17.72 -5.26 10.98
CA HIS A 131 16.73 -4.93 12.01
C HIS A 131 16.68 -6.03 13.07
N ASP A 132 17.47 -5.91 14.13
CA ASP A 132 17.65 -6.94 15.14
C ASP A 132 16.51 -7.05 16.17
N LYS A 133 15.49 -6.19 16.08
CA LYS A 133 14.33 -6.18 17.00
C LYS A 133 12.98 -6.41 16.30
N LEU A 134 12.94 -6.47 14.98
CA LEU A 134 11.72 -6.78 14.25
C LEU A 134 11.53 -8.29 14.17
N SER A 135 10.31 -8.73 14.45
CA SER A 135 9.92 -10.14 14.34
C SER A 135 9.24 -10.47 13.02
N SER A 136 9.29 -9.55 12.06
CA SER A 136 8.67 -9.67 10.74
C SER A 136 9.52 -9.03 9.66
N GLU A 137 9.32 -9.49 8.44
CA GLU A 137 9.99 -8.95 7.28
C GLU A 137 9.52 -7.53 6.96
N THR A 138 10.47 -6.60 6.82
CA THR A 138 10.19 -5.20 6.52
C THR A 138 11.15 -4.69 5.45
N TYR A 139 10.60 -4.03 4.43
CA TYR A 139 11.33 -3.39 3.35
C TYR A 139 11.22 -1.88 3.46
N ALA A 140 12.34 -1.23 3.64
CA ALA A 140 12.41 0.23 3.58
C ALA A 140 12.71 0.67 2.14
N VAL A 141 11.88 1.57 1.63
CA VAL A 141 12.07 2.24 0.35
C VAL A 141 12.31 3.71 0.62
N SER A 142 13.54 4.16 0.42
CA SER A 142 13.93 5.55 0.62
C SER A 142 13.57 6.41 -0.60
N ARG A 143 13.60 7.72 -0.42
CA ARG A 143 13.48 8.68 -1.53
C ARG A 143 14.49 8.40 -2.65
N LYS A 144 15.75 8.08 -2.31
CA LYS A 144 16.78 7.71 -3.28
C LYS A 144 16.39 6.47 -4.09
N ASP A 145 15.83 5.45 -3.42
CA ASP A 145 15.37 4.25 -4.10
C ASP A 145 14.27 4.55 -5.14
N ILE A 146 13.38 5.49 -4.85
CA ILE A 146 12.33 5.95 -5.79
C ILE A 146 12.95 6.74 -6.94
N GLU A 147 13.86 7.67 -6.65
CA GLU A 147 14.53 8.50 -7.66
C GLU A 147 15.39 7.68 -8.63
N GLU A 148 15.94 6.55 -8.19
CA GLU A 148 16.70 5.61 -9.00
C GLU A 148 15.84 4.73 -9.92
N LEU A 149 14.53 4.61 -9.70
CA LEU A 149 13.65 3.87 -10.60
C LEU A 149 13.56 4.53 -11.98
N PRO A 150 13.42 3.77 -13.06
CA PRO A 150 13.01 4.33 -14.35
C PRO A 150 11.75 5.20 -14.20
N ARG A 151 11.73 6.37 -14.80
CA ARG A 151 10.78 7.48 -14.62
C ARG A 151 10.95 8.28 -13.30
N GLY A 152 11.78 7.83 -12.36
CA GLY A 152 12.11 8.54 -11.10
C GLY A 152 10.86 8.93 -10.32
N ASN A 153 10.76 10.20 -9.90
CA ASN A 153 9.61 10.73 -9.14
C ASN A 153 8.25 10.68 -9.88
N ASN A 154 8.19 10.20 -11.14
CA ASN A 154 6.96 10.03 -11.90
C ASN A 154 6.46 8.56 -11.91
N VAL A 155 7.08 7.70 -11.10
CA VAL A 155 6.56 6.35 -10.86
C VAL A 155 5.23 6.43 -10.12
N GLU A 156 4.39 5.43 -10.33
CA GLU A 156 3.15 5.23 -9.60
C GLU A 156 3.38 4.28 -8.41
N LEU A 157 2.42 4.17 -7.51
CA LEU A 157 2.50 3.29 -6.34
C LEU A 157 2.89 1.85 -6.70
N GLN A 158 2.28 1.30 -7.76
CA GLN A 158 2.55 -0.07 -8.19
C GLN A 158 4.02 -0.26 -8.64
N ASP A 159 4.64 0.74 -9.28
CA ASP A 159 6.05 0.64 -9.71
C ASP A 159 6.98 0.49 -8.50
N VAL A 160 6.66 1.19 -7.40
CA VAL A 160 7.41 1.07 -6.14
C VAL A 160 7.19 -0.29 -5.50
N LEU A 161 5.93 -0.74 -5.42
CA LEU A 161 5.60 -2.04 -4.81
C LEU A 161 6.19 -3.22 -5.59
N LEU A 162 6.31 -3.14 -6.91
CA LEU A 162 6.94 -4.20 -7.72
C LEU A 162 8.45 -4.37 -7.47
N THR A 163 9.06 -3.51 -6.66
CA THR A 163 10.47 -3.65 -6.24
C THR A 163 10.65 -4.54 -5.00
N ILE A 164 9.57 -4.95 -4.34
CA ILE A 164 9.61 -5.84 -3.18
C ILE A 164 9.24 -7.27 -3.56
N PRO A 165 9.65 -8.30 -2.78
CA PRO A 165 9.27 -9.69 -3.03
C PRO A 165 7.76 -9.90 -2.95
N SER A 166 7.28 -10.94 -3.61
CA SER A 166 5.87 -11.37 -3.62
C SER A 166 4.86 -10.31 -4.07
N ALA A 167 5.32 -9.20 -4.67
CA ALA A 167 4.44 -8.24 -5.30
C ALA A 167 4.04 -8.73 -6.69
N VAL A 168 2.74 -8.83 -6.93
CA VAL A 168 2.14 -9.30 -8.18
C VAL A 168 1.35 -8.15 -8.79
N TYR A 169 1.65 -7.80 -10.03
CA TYR A 169 0.84 -6.84 -10.76
C TYR A 169 -0.39 -7.54 -11.34
N GLY A 170 -1.54 -7.20 -10.79
CA GLY A 170 -2.82 -7.53 -11.37
C GLY A 170 -3.18 -6.59 -12.51
N SER A 171 -4.34 -6.75 -13.10
CA SER A 171 -4.88 -5.75 -14.02
C SER A 171 -5.37 -4.51 -13.27
N LEU A 172 -5.62 -3.40 -13.98
CA LEU A 172 -6.24 -2.20 -13.44
C LEU A 172 -5.43 -1.53 -12.33
N LYS A 173 -4.10 -1.52 -12.47
CA LYS A 173 -3.15 -0.92 -11.52
C LYS A 173 -3.16 -1.54 -10.11
N GLN A 174 -3.78 -2.69 -9.94
CA GLN A 174 -3.80 -3.38 -8.66
C GLN A 174 -2.51 -4.14 -8.41
N VAL A 175 -2.02 -4.08 -7.17
CA VAL A 175 -0.89 -4.88 -6.71
C VAL A 175 -1.34 -5.77 -5.57
N HIS A 176 -1.07 -7.06 -5.71
CA HIS A 176 -1.31 -8.08 -4.70
C HIS A 176 0.02 -8.42 -4.05
N ILE A 177 0.01 -8.59 -2.73
CA ILE A 177 1.21 -8.93 -1.98
C ILE A 177 0.98 -10.26 -1.29
N ARG A 178 1.97 -11.18 -1.39
CA ARG A 178 1.90 -12.52 -0.81
C ARG A 178 0.63 -13.29 -1.22
N GLN A 179 0.24 -13.12 -2.50
CA GLN A 179 -0.93 -13.77 -3.09
C GLN A 179 -2.29 -13.33 -2.48
N ASP A 180 -2.32 -12.26 -1.71
CA ASP A 180 -3.54 -11.76 -1.06
C ASP A 180 -4.14 -10.62 -1.90
N HIS A 181 -5.46 -10.67 -2.15
CA HIS A 181 -6.12 -9.76 -3.06
C HIS A 181 -6.28 -8.36 -2.44
N ALA A 182 -5.49 -7.38 -2.95
CA ALA A 182 -5.58 -5.96 -2.60
C ALA A 182 -5.72 -5.65 -1.10
N ASN A 183 -5.18 -6.53 -0.25
CA ASN A 183 -5.33 -6.48 1.20
C ASN A 183 -4.19 -5.70 1.86
N LEU A 184 -3.93 -4.50 1.33
CA LEU A 184 -2.84 -3.61 1.74
C LEU A 184 -3.38 -2.48 2.62
N GLN A 185 -2.80 -2.28 3.80
CA GLN A 185 -3.08 -1.11 4.65
C GLN A 185 -2.15 0.03 4.28
N LEU A 186 -2.72 1.15 3.84
CA LEU A 186 -1.98 2.39 3.63
C LEU A 186 -2.01 3.24 4.90
N ARG A 187 -0.86 3.82 5.25
CA ARG A 187 -0.72 4.79 6.34
C ARG A 187 0.09 5.99 5.84
N ILE A 188 -0.25 7.17 6.29
CA ILE A 188 0.50 8.39 6.04
C ILE A 188 0.90 8.98 7.38
N ASP A 189 2.22 9.12 7.60
CA ASP A 189 2.80 9.65 8.84
C ASP A 189 2.25 8.94 10.10
N GLY A 190 2.10 7.60 10.02
CA GLY A 190 1.59 6.75 11.10
C GLY A 190 0.07 6.71 11.23
N VAL A 191 -0.70 7.47 10.45
CA VAL A 191 -2.18 7.48 10.49
C VAL A 191 -2.75 6.59 9.39
N PRO A 192 -3.57 5.58 9.71
CA PRO A 192 -4.15 4.71 8.70
C PRO A 192 -5.16 5.47 7.84
N ILE A 193 -5.12 5.22 6.54
CA ILE A 193 -6.10 5.73 5.60
C ILE A 193 -7.33 4.80 5.65
N PRO A 194 -8.54 5.32 5.88
CA PRO A 194 -9.76 4.52 5.81
C PRO A 194 -9.88 3.80 4.48
N ASP A 195 -10.25 2.52 4.53
CA ASP A 195 -10.34 1.67 3.35
C ASP A 195 -11.52 2.03 2.45
N THR A 196 -11.31 1.96 1.12
CA THR A 196 -12.35 2.21 0.10
C THR A 196 -11.94 1.54 -1.22
N VAL A 197 -12.89 1.16 -2.04
CA VAL A 197 -12.67 0.65 -3.41
C VAL A 197 -12.97 1.70 -4.47
N SER A 198 -13.38 2.91 -4.09
CA SER A 198 -13.71 3.99 -5.05
C SER A 198 -12.49 4.69 -5.65
N SER A 199 -11.27 4.29 -5.32
CA SER A 199 -10.02 4.79 -5.94
C SER A 199 -9.31 3.63 -6.62
N THR A 200 -9.93 3.06 -7.65
CA THR A 200 -9.45 1.83 -8.30
C THR A 200 -8.24 2.11 -9.18
N PHE A 201 -8.25 3.22 -9.92
CA PHE A 201 -7.23 3.55 -10.91
C PHE A 201 -6.29 4.68 -10.49
N SER A 202 -6.64 5.44 -9.44
CA SER A 202 -5.84 6.58 -8.98
C SER A 202 -5.09 6.24 -7.69
N ASP A 203 -3.80 6.62 -7.64
CA ASP A 203 -3.03 6.56 -6.41
C ASP A 203 -3.63 7.49 -5.35
N VAL A 204 -3.63 7.05 -4.10
CA VAL A 204 -4.05 7.88 -2.97
C VAL A 204 -3.08 9.04 -2.79
N ILE A 205 -1.77 8.75 -2.83
CA ILE A 205 -0.70 9.75 -2.69
C ILE A 205 0.44 9.43 -3.66
N ALA A 206 0.88 10.43 -4.42
CA ALA A 206 1.99 10.27 -5.37
C ALA A 206 3.29 9.92 -4.64
N PRO A 207 4.11 8.95 -5.13
CA PRO A 207 5.42 8.62 -4.56
C PRO A 207 6.37 9.81 -4.47
N ARG A 208 6.18 10.84 -5.28
CA ARG A 208 6.90 12.11 -5.20
C ARG A 208 6.79 12.79 -3.84
N ALA A 209 5.67 12.63 -3.12
CA ALA A 209 5.47 13.20 -1.78
C ALA A 209 6.19 12.42 -0.67
N TRP A 210 6.73 11.22 -0.98
CA TRP A 210 7.33 10.35 0.03
C TRP A 210 8.77 10.77 0.31
N GLU A 211 9.13 10.78 1.57
CA GLU A 211 10.53 10.79 2.02
C GLU A 211 11.01 9.35 2.18
N ARG A 212 10.12 8.48 2.68
CA ARG A 212 10.37 7.07 2.90
C ARG A 212 9.06 6.31 2.96
N ALA A 213 9.10 5.03 2.66
CA ALA A 213 8.02 4.10 2.96
C ALA A 213 8.59 2.83 3.60
N ASP A 214 7.94 2.36 4.66
CA ASP A 214 8.22 1.07 5.28
C ASP A 214 7.10 0.10 4.91
N ILE A 215 7.48 -1.00 4.28
CA ILE A 215 6.56 -2.03 3.79
C ILE A 215 6.74 -3.24 4.68
N ILE A 216 5.78 -3.46 5.57
CA ILE A 216 5.77 -4.57 6.52
C ILE A 216 4.96 -5.70 5.92
N LEU A 217 5.59 -6.85 5.69
CA LEU A 217 4.96 -8.01 5.09
C LEU A 217 4.54 -9.01 6.19
N GLY A 218 3.25 -9.30 6.28
CA GLY A 218 2.70 -10.44 7.03
C GLY A 218 2.75 -10.38 8.55
N GLY A 219 3.90 -10.48 9.16
CA GLY A 219 4.11 -10.59 10.61
C GLY A 219 3.92 -9.28 11.38
N MET A 220 2.72 -8.77 11.41
CA MET A 220 2.39 -7.42 11.89
C MET A 220 2.25 -7.33 13.40
N GLU A 221 2.87 -6.32 14.03
CA GLU A 221 2.66 -5.94 15.43
C GLU A 221 1.17 -5.68 15.75
N ALA A 222 0.79 -5.70 17.03
CA ALA A 222 -0.62 -5.57 17.46
C ALA A 222 -1.29 -4.25 17.05
N GLN A 223 -0.52 -3.17 16.84
CA GLN A 223 -1.02 -1.88 16.37
C GLN A 223 -1.55 -1.88 14.94
N TYR A 224 -1.17 -2.88 14.12
CA TYR A 224 -1.60 -3.02 12.73
C TYR A 224 -2.77 -4.01 12.63
N GLY A 225 -3.72 -3.73 11.75
CA GLY A 225 -4.89 -4.60 11.56
C GLY A 225 -5.73 -4.23 10.35
N ASN A 226 -6.88 -4.88 10.19
CA ASN A 226 -7.86 -4.72 9.11
C ASN A 226 -7.42 -5.17 7.71
N LYS A 227 -6.15 -5.12 7.42
CA LYS A 227 -5.51 -5.62 6.21
C LYS A 227 -4.32 -6.46 6.65
N THR A 228 -4.12 -7.58 6.00
CA THR A 228 -3.25 -8.63 6.54
C THR A 228 -2.19 -9.12 5.57
N ALA A 229 -2.19 -8.62 4.32
CA ALA A 229 -1.13 -8.91 3.36
C ALA A 229 0.12 -8.08 3.63
N ALA A 230 -0.05 -6.76 3.74
CA ALA A 230 1.03 -5.84 4.04
C ALA A 230 0.54 -4.51 4.63
N VAL A 231 1.43 -3.80 5.30
CA VAL A 231 1.26 -2.40 5.69
C VAL A 231 2.27 -1.57 4.92
N LEU A 232 1.81 -0.54 4.23
CA LEU A 232 2.64 0.48 3.63
C LEU A 232 2.54 1.75 4.48
N ASP A 233 3.54 1.99 5.32
CA ASP A 233 3.63 3.18 6.18
C ASP A 233 4.52 4.24 5.51
N ILE A 234 3.89 5.29 5.01
CA ILE A 234 4.53 6.34 4.23
C ILE A 234 4.87 7.50 5.14
N THR A 235 6.16 7.82 5.25
CA THR A 235 6.62 9.08 5.82
C THR A 235 6.70 10.11 4.71
N THR A 236 5.97 11.22 4.83
CA THR A 236 5.91 12.24 3.80
C THR A 236 6.98 13.32 4.00
N LYS A 237 7.33 14.03 2.92
CA LYS A 237 8.22 15.18 2.96
C LYS A 237 7.64 16.27 3.86
N SER A 238 8.52 16.99 4.54
CA SER A 238 8.19 18.18 5.34
C SER A 238 9.07 19.38 4.93
N GLY A 239 8.73 20.55 5.38
CA GLY A 239 9.52 21.75 5.12
C GLY A 239 10.87 21.75 5.83
N THR A 240 11.87 22.42 5.25
CA THR A 240 13.24 22.53 5.77
C THR A 240 13.71 23.98 5.80
N LYS A 241 14.83 24.24 6.51
CA LYS A 241 15.52 25.54 6.49
C LYS A 241 17.00 25.29 6.10
N PRO A 242 17.49 25.81 4.97
CA PRO A 242 16.76 26.62 3.98
C PRO A 242 15.63 25.82 3.34
N GLY A 243 14.66 26.53 2.76
CA GLY A 243 13.58 25.94 1.98
C GLY A 243 14.13 25.23 0.73
N PHE A 244 13.36 24.33 0.18
CA PHE A 244 13.66 23.65 -1.07
C PHE A 244 12.44 23.65 -1.97
N GLY A 245 12.67 23.62 -3.27
CA GLY A 245 11.60 23.48 -4.24
C GLY A 245 12.05 22.76 -5.49
N SER A 246 11.09 22.28 -6.26
CA SER A 246 11.35 21.82 -7.63
C SER A 246 10.16 22.05 -8.54
N ALA A 247 10.48 22.37 -9.81
CA ALA A 247 9.53 22.37 -10.90
C ALA A 247 9.99 21.35 -11.95
N GLN A 248 9.08 20.48 -12.39
CA GLN A 248 9.40 19.42 -13.32
C GLN A 248 8.40 19.34 -14.46
N LEU A 249 8.91 19.03 -15.65
CA LEU A 249 8.15 18.54 -16.77
C LEU A 249 8.62 17.11 -17.12
N PHE A 250 7.66 16.18 -17.16
CA PHE A 250 7.86 14.81 -17.61
C PHE A 250 6.92 14.55 -18.76
N GLY A 251 7.40 13.85 -19.81
CA GLY A 251 6.55 13.56 -20.97
C GLY A 251 7.21 12.57 -21.92
N GLY A 252 6.43 12.08 -22.89
CA GLY A 252 6.93 11.11 -23.87
C GLY A 252 5.86 10.31 -24.56
N SER A 253 6.11 9.01 -24.72
CA SER A 253 5.20 8.06 -25.38
C SER A 253 3.77 8.16 -24.86
N ASN A 254 2.82 7.76 -25.70
CA ASN A 254 1.37 7.83 -25.42
C ASN A 254 0.87 9.27 -25.14
N GLN A 255 1.53 10.27 -25.74
CA GLN A 255 1.22 11.70 -25.51
C GLN A 255 1.20 12.06 -24.01
N THR A 256 2.07 11.41 -23.24
CA THR A 256 2.16 11.67 -21.80
C THR A 256 2.76 13.05 -21.55
N ALA A 257 2.09 13.83 -20.70
CA ALA A 257 2.58 15.09 -20.16
C ALA A 257 2.27 15.17 -18.67
N SER A 258 3.30 15.44 -17.83
CA SER A 258 3.13 15.49 -16.40
C SER A 258 3.97 16.64 -15.80
N PRO A 259 3.44 17.88 -15.80
CA PRO A 259 3.98 18.97 -15.04
C PRO A 259 3.76 18.75 -13.54
N SER A 260 4.74 19.14 -12.73
CA SER A 260 4.63 19.10 -11.29
C SER A 260 5.46 20.20 -10.63
N PHE A 261 5.02 20.61 -9.45
CA PHE A 261 5.66 21.61 -8.62
C PHE A 261 5.62 21.18 -7.17
N GLU A 262 6.74 21.33 -6.47
CA GLU A 262 6.79 21.12 -5.02
C GLU A 262 7.62 22.23 -4.36
N TYR A 263 7.23 22.58 -3.13
CA TYR A 263 7.98 23.50 -2.30
C TYR A 263 7.81 23.15 -0.82
N GLY A 264 8.91 23.15 -0.08
CA GLY A 264 8.94 22.95 1.36
C GLY A 264 9.79 24.03 2.05
N GLY A 265 9.30 24.60 3.14
CA GLY A 265 9.97 25.65 3.86
C GLY A 265 9.54 25.78 5.30
N THR A 266 10.06 26.82 5.97
CA THR A 266 9.74 27.14 7.36
C THR A 266 9.24 28.58 7.49
N VAL A 267 8.31 28.82 8.41
CA VAL A 267 7.92 30.16 8.84
C VAL A 267 8.34 30.30 10.31
N GLY A 268 9.34 31.15 10.54
CA GLY A 268 10.02 31.18 11.83
C GLY A 268 10.74 29.89 12.14
N GLU A 269 10.82 29.52 13.43
CA GLU A 269 11.50 28.31 13.91
C GLU A 269 10.56 27.16 14.20
N LYS A 270 9.26 27.42 14.33
CA LYS A 270 8.28 26.48 14.88
C LYS A 270 7.35 25.88 13.85
N PHE A 271 7.18 26.53 12.71
CA PHE A 271 6.24 26.10 11.67
C PHE A 271 6.97 25.68 10.40
N ARG A 272 6.67 24.47 9.92
CA ARG A 272 7.17 23.88 8.66
C ARG A 272 5.97 23.57 7.77
N PHE A 273 6.17 23.68 6.46
CA PHE A 273 5.13 23.32 5.50
C PHE A 273 5.74 22.69 4.24
N TYR A 274 4.97 21.85 3.60
CA TYR A 274 5.30 21.26 2.32
C TYR A 274 4.05 21.24 1.44
N ILE A 275 4.21 21.60 0.18
CA ILE A 275 3.13 21.64 -0.82
C ILE A 275 3.65 20.94 -2.07
N LEU A 276 2.80 20.05 -2.64
CA LEU A 276 3.01 19.40 -3.92
C LEU A 276 1.73 19.51 -4.75
N ASN A 277 1.88 19.86 -6.02
CA ASN A 277 0.86 19.63 -7.03
C ASN A 277 1.47 18.92 -8.24
N SER A 278 0.79 17.90 -8.75
CA SER A 278 1.14 17.20 -9.97
C SER A 278 -0.09 16.96 -10.83
N TYR A 279 0.04 17.26 -12.12
CA TYR A 279 -0.95 16.93 -13.13
C TYR A 279 -0.35 15.88 -14.08
N THR A 280 -1.14 14.93 -14.53
CA THR A 280 -0.73 13.95 -15.55
C THR A 280 -1.85 13.77 -16.55
N ALA A 281 -1.52 13.88 -17.83
CA ALA A 281 -2.38 13.51 -18.95
C ALA A 281 -1.65 12.47 -19.81
N THR A 282 -2.36 11.44 -20.27
CA THR A 282 -1.81 10.40 -21.14
C THR A 282 -2.92 9.70 -21.92
N ASN A 283 -2.58 9.16 -23.09
CA ASN A 283 -3.51 8.30 -23.86
C ASN A 283 -3.45 6.83 -23.43
N ARG A 284 -2.69 6.51 -22.36
CA ARG A 284 -2.61 5.17 -21.76
C ARG A 284 -2.88 5.24 -20.27
N GLY A 285 -4.11 5.58 -19.91
CA GLY A 285 -4.53 5.70 -18.51
C GLY A 285 -4.74 4.36 -17.83
N ILE A 286 -5.27 3.40 -18.55
CA ILE A 286 -5.54 2.01 -18.12
C ILE A 286 -4.94 1.08 -19.16
N GLU A 287 -4.67 -0.17 -18.79
CA GLU A 287 -4.14 -1.19 -19.69
C GLU A 287 -5.14 -1.44 -20.84
N PRO A 288 -4.73 -1.25 -22.12
CA PRO A 288 -5.63 -1.48 -23.24
C PRO A 288 -5.76 -2.98 -23.53
N PRO A 289 -6.81 -3.36 -24.28
CA PRO A 289 -6.98 -4.74 -24.72
C PRO A 289 -6.04 -5.14 -25.86
N THR A 290 -5.43 -4.15 -26.53
CA THR A 290 -4.61 -4.37 -27.71
C THR A 290 -3.13 -4.41 -27.38
N LEU A 291 -2.42 -5.40 -27.90
CA LEU A 291 -0.95 -5.43 -27.87
C LEU A 291 -0.40 -4.36 -28.81
N GLY A 292 0.66 -3.68 -28.37
CA GLY A 292 1.35 -2.67 -29.19
C GLY A 292 1.01 -1.22 -28.84
N HIS A 293 1.19 -0.32 -29.79
CA HIS A 293 1.16 1.13 -29.56
C HIS A 293 -0.22 1.78 -29.79
N SER A 294 -1.11 1.11 -30.49
CA SER A 294 -2.45 1.66 -30.80
C SER A 294 -3.39 1.45 -29.61
N ILE A 295 -3.87 2.55 -29.06
CA ILE A 295 -4.80 2.57 -27.95
C ILE A 295 -6.05 3.33 -28.40
N PHE A 296 -7.19 2.71 -28.24
CA PHE A 296 -8.48 3.31 -28.56
C PHE A 296 -9.23 3.59 -27.26
N HIS A 297 -9.74 4.81 -27.13
CA HIS A 297 -10.47 5.26 -25.96
C HIS A 297 -9.69 5.05 -24.64
N GLY A 298 -8.44 5.54 -24.61
CA GLY A 298 -7.53 5.29 -23.50
C GLY A 298 -7.03 6.55 -22.78
N GLN A 299 -7.62 7.72 -23.04
CA GLN A 299 -7.20 8.98 -22.43
C GLN A 299 -7.46 8.97 -20.92
N SER A 300 -6.54 9.53 -20.18
CA SER A 300 -6.73 9.82 -18.77
C SER A 300 -6.08 11.14 -18.36
N GLU A 301 -6.69 11.76 -17.38
CA GLU A 301 -6.22 12.96 -16.71
C GLU A 301 -6.26 12.76 -15.21
N ARG A 302 -5.21 13.18 -14.51
CA ARG A 302 -5.15 13.10 -13.04
C ARG A 302 -4.50 14.37 -12.49
N ASN A 303 -5.12 14.98 -11.50
CA ASN A 303 -4.54 16.05 -10.70
C ASN A 303 -4.45 15.63 -9.25
N GLN A 304 -3.28 15.78 -8.64
CA GLN A 304 -3.03 15.46 -7.24
C GLN A 304 -2.42 16.67 -6.53
N THR A 305 -3.01 17.04 -5.40
CA THR A 305 -2.50 18.07 -4.50
C THR A 305 -2.24 17.44 -3.14
N PHE A 306 -1.07 17.70 -2.58
CA PHE A 306 -0.69 17.29 -1.24
C PHE A 306 -0.16 18.48 -0.47
N ILE A 307 -0.63 18.67 0.76
CA ILE A 307 -0.20 19.75 1.67
C ILE A 307 0.06 19.13 3.03
N ARG A 308 1.20 19.47 3.62
CA ARG A 308 1.55 19.12 4.99
C ARG A 308 1.95 20.38 5.75
N GLY A 309 1.57 20.44 7.02
CA GLY A 309 2.05 21.43 7.97
C GLY A 309 2.45 20.77 9.28
N ASP A 310 3.54 21.24 9.87
CA ASP A 310 4.04 20.79 11.17
C ASP A 310 4.28 22.00 12.06
N TYR A 311 3.78 21.97 13.28
CA TYR A 311 3.95 23.02 14.27
C TYR A 311 4.46 22.46 15.59
N GLN A 312 5.59 22.98 16.05
CA GLN A 312 6.21 22.62 17.32
C GLN A 312 5.90 23.64 18.40
N GLN A 313 5.19 23.21 19.44
CA GLN A 313 4.88 24.05 20.60
C GLN A 313 5.72 23.59 21.80
N GLY A 314 6.77 24.36 22.10
CA GLY A 314 7.75 23.96 23.11
C GLY A 314 8.51 22.69 22.67
N ASN A 315 9.02 21.95 23.65
CA ASN A 315 9.81 20.73 23.38
C ASN A 315 8.98 19.45 23.44
N THR A 316 7.72 19.54 23.90
CA THR A 316 6.90 18.38 24.24
C THR A 316 5.68 18.20 23.33
N ASN A 317 5.25 19.24 22.61
CA ASN A 317 4.06 19.17 21.77
C ASN A 317 4.41 19.37 20.29
N ASN A 318 3.99 18.43 19.47
CA ASN A 318 4.09 18.49 18.04
C ASN A 318 2.71 18.31 17.42
N PHE A 319 2.31 19.21 16.56
CA PHE A 319 1.09 19.14 15.76
C PHE A 319 1.47 18.99 14.30
N SER A 320 0.89 18.00 13.62
CA SER A 320 1.02 17.86 12.19
C SER A 320 -0.34 17.69 11.54
N TRP A 321 -0.50 18.20 10.34
CA TRP A 321 -1.70 17.98 9.54
C TRP A 321 -1.33 17.73 8.09
N VAL A 322 -2.13 16.91 7.46
CA VAL A 322 -2.01 16.55 6.04
C VAL A 322 -3.36 16.77 5.38
N PHE A 323 -3.32 17.31 4.18
CA PHE A 323 -4.44 17.35 3.26
C PHE A 323 -4.02 16.84 1.90
N LEU A 324 -4.85 15.97 1.34
CA LEU A 324 -4.65 15.35 0.04
C LEU A 324 -5.95 15.45 -0.77
N ASN A 325 -5.82 15.85 -2.04
CA ASN A 325 -6.90 15.81 -3.00
C ASN A 325 -6.40 15.18 -4.32
N SER A 326 -7.11 14.18 -4.81
CA SER A 326 -6.85 13.53 -6.10
C SER A 326 -8.13 13.47 -6.92
N VAL A 327 -8.09 14.00 -8.13
CA VAL A 327 -9.17 13.95 -9.10
C VAL A 327 -8.62 13.31 -10.37
N ALA A 328 -9.30 12.27 -10.85
CA ALA A 328 -8.89 11.56 -12.05
C ALA A 328 -10.10 11.27 -12.96
N LYS A 329 -9.85 11.29 -14.26
CA LYS A 329 -10.80 10.90 -15.30
C LYS A 329 -10.13 9.87 -16.20
N TYR A 330 -10.83 8.83 -16.52
CA TYR A 330 -10.37 7.75 -17.38
C TYR A 330 -11.40 7.44 -18.44
N GLN A 331 -10.97 7.36 -19.68
CA GLN A 331 -11.66 6.62 -20.71
C GLN A 331 -11.36 5.14 -20.52
N ILE A 332 -12.35 4.27 -20.75
CA ILE A 332 -12.17 2.83 -20.69
C ILE A 332 -11.71 2.34 -22.07
N PRO A 333 -10.53 1.74 -22.18
CA PRO A 333 -10.01 1.30 -23.47
C PRO A 333 -10.89 0.26 -24.14
N THR A 334 -11.05 0.37 -25.46
CA THR A 334 -11.94 -0.46 -26.26
C THR A 334 -11.17 -1.30 -27.28
N MET A 335 -11.76 -2.44 -27.67
CA MET A 335 -11.22 -3.33 -28.70
C MET A 335 -11.71 -2.91 -30.08
N PRO A 336 -10.82 -2.57 -31.01
CA PRO A 336 -11.22 -2.24 -32.38
C PRO A 336 -11.60 -3.49 -33.18
N GLY A 337 -12.42 -3.29 -34.25
CA GLY A 337 -12.70 -4.31 -35.25
C GLY A 337 -13.59 -5.46 -34.78
N ARG A 338 -14.32 -5.31 -33.67
CA ARG A 338 -15.30 -6.32 -33.27
C ARG A 338 -16.46 -6.35 -34.26
N ALA A 339 -16.98 -7.56 -34.44
CA ALA A 339 -18.15 -7.76 -35.29
C ALA A 339 -19.41 -7.16 -34.66
N LEU A 340 -20.09 -6.34 -35.39
CA LEU A 340 -21.36 -5.75 -35.00
C LEU A 340 -22.47 -6.81 -35.11
N ASP A 341 -23.22 -7.03 -34.01
CA ASP A 341 -24.33 -7.96 -33.91
C ASP A 341 -24.06 -9.32 -34.58
N PRO A 342 -23.04 -10.08 -34.14
CA PRO A 342 -22.67 -11.32 -34.81
C PRO A 342 -23.79 -12.37 -34.80
N SER A 343 -24.70 -12.27 -33.87
CA SER A 343 -25.88 -13.13 -33.78
C SER A 343 -27.04 -12.73 -34.71
N GLY A 344 -27.05 -11.47 -35.18
CA GLY A 344 -28.20 -10.88 -35.93
C GLY A 344 -29.42 -10.56 -35.05
N GLN A 345 -29.37 -10.76 -33.74
CA GLN A 345 -30.50 -10.59 -32.82
C GLN A 345 -30.51 -9.24 -32.11
N MET A 346 -29.35 -8.64 -31.86
CA MET A 346 -29.23 -7.46 -31.00
C MET A 346 -29.68 -6.17 -31.66
N LEU A 347 -29.30 -5.93 -32.90
CA LEU A 347 -29.66 -4.69 -33.61
C LEU A 347 -31.18 -4.49 -33.81
N PRO A 348 -31.98 -5.51 -34.19
CA PRO A 348 -33.43 -5.37 -34.25
C PRO A 348 -34.01 -4.92 -32.88
N LEU A 349 -33.59 -5.53 -31.78
CA LEU A 349 -34.07 -5.22 -30.42
C LEU A 349 -33.66 -3.83 -29.97
N LEU A 350 -32.42 -3.44 -30.25
CA LEU A 350 -31.90 -2.11 -29.89
C LEU A 350 -32.60 -1.01 -30.68
N ARG A 351 -32.88 -1.24 -31.99
CA ARG A 351 -33.64 -0.29 -32.86
C ARG A 351 -35.11 -0.21 -32.49
N ALA A 352 -35.72 -1.31 -32.05
CA ALA A 352 -37.05 -1.29 -31.45
C ALA A 352 -37.09 -0.43 -30.17
N SER A 353 -36.10 -0.57 -29.34
CA SER A 353 -35.97 0.21 -28.09
C SER A 353 -35.64 1.69 -28.31
N LYS A 354 -34.89 2.00 -29.37
CA LYS A 354 -34.46 3.37 -29.72
C LYS A 354 -34.53 3.54 -31.23
N PRO A 355 -35.69 3.99 -31.78
CA PRO A 355 -35.86 4.22 -33.24
C PRO A 355 -34.76 5.15 -33.78
N GLY A 356 -34.17 4.75 -34.91
CA GLY A 356 -33.08 5.46 -35.54
C GLY A 356 -31.70 5.20 -34.94
N PHE A 357 -31.56 4.29 -33.97
CA PHE A 357 -30.25 3.94 -33.39
C PHE A 357 -29.32 3.40 -34.49
N THR A 358 -28.15 4.02 -34.56
CA THR A 358 -27.04 3.63 -35.44
C THR A 358 -25.81 3.40 -34.53
N PRO A 359 -25.31 2.15 -34.44
CA PRO A 359 -24.14 1.86 -33.61
C PRO A 359 -22.90 2.57 -34.13
N VAL A 360 -22.03 3.01 -33.21
CA VAL A 360 -20.68 3.45 -33.53
C VAL A 360 -19.75 2.25 -33.74
N ALA A 361 -18.61 2.44 -34.37
CA ALA A 361 -17.59 1.39 -34.43
C ALA A 361 -17.09 1.00 -33.02
N SER A 362 -16.70 -0.26 -32.80
CA SER A 362 -16.35 -0.79 -31.47
C SER A 362 -15.26 0.02 -30.76
N GLN A 363 -14.30 0.58 -31.49
CA GLN A 363 -13.27 1.46 -30.95
C GLN A 363 -13.77 2.84 -30.49
N ALA A 364 -15.00 3.21 -30.80
CA ALA A 364 -15.61 4.50 -30.46
C ALA A 364 -16.70 4.40 -29.37
N ILE A 365 -16.84 3.24 -28.73
CA ILE A 365 -17.73 3.07 -27.57
C ILE A 365 -17.23 3.97 -26.44
N ASP A 366 -18.15 4.76 -25.84
CA ASP A 366 -17.81 5.83 -24.90
C ASP A 366 -18.12 5.44 -23.44
N GLU A 367 -17.27 4.61 -22.85
CA GLU A 367 -17.31 4.29 -21.43
C GLU A 367 -16.25 5.07 -20.66
N ASN A 368 -16.65 5.66 -19.54
CA ASN A 368 -15.80 6.57 -18.79
C ASN A 368 -15.90 6.33 -17.28
N GLN A 369 -14.79 6.54 -16.55
CA GLN A 369 -14.76 6.58 -15.10
C GLN A 369 -14.16 7.88 -14.59
N GLN A 370 -14.79 8.46 -13.57
CA GLN A 370 -14.24 9.58 -12.81
C GLN A 370 -14.04 9.16 -11.36
N GLU A 371 -12.90 9.52 -10.78
CA GLU A 371 -12.57 9.26 -9.41
C GLU A 371 -12.20 10.57 -8.68
N ASN A 372 -12.77 10.76 -7.48
CA ASN A 372 -12.42 11.84 -6.57
C ASN A 372 -12.03 11.23 -5.23
N ASN A 373 -10.90 11.64 -4.68
CA ASN A 373 -10.41 11.16 -3.40
C ASN A 373 -9.84 12.35 -2.60
N GLN A 374 -10.45 12.61 -1.46
CA GLN A 374 -10.02 13.64 -0.51
C GLN A 374 -9.73 12.98 0.82
N TYR A 375 -8.60 13.33 1.41
CA TYR A 375 -8.19 12.82 2.71
C TYR A 375 -7.52 13.92 3.51
N GLY A 376 -7.80 13.94 4.79
CA GLY A 376 -7.12 14.83 5.72
C GLY A 376 -6.98 14.20 7.09
N HIS A 377 -5.87 14.44 7.76
CA HIS A 377 -5.68 14.09 9.16
C HIS A 377 -4.98 15.22 9.93
N MET A 378 -5.16 15.18 11.25
CA MET A 378 -4.41 15.97 12.21
C MET A 378 -3.88 15.03 13.29
N VAL A 379 -2.62 15.21 13.68
CA VAL A 379 -1.96 14.47 14.76
C VAL A 379 -1.46 15.46 15.79
N TRP A 380 -1.78 15.20 17.04
CA TRP A 380 -1.14 15.80 18.19
C TRP A 380 -0.29 14.74 18.88
N ARG A 381 1.03 14.97 18.91
CA ARG A 381 1.96 14.17 19.68
C ARG A 381 2.39 14.94 20.91
N HIS A 382 2.37 14.29 22.06
CA HIS A 382 2.80 14.84 23.33
C HIS A 382 3.81 13.91 24.00
N ASP A 383 4.98 14.46 24.32
CA ASP A 383 6.00 13.79 25.11
C ASP A 383 5.82 14.20 26.57
N VAL A 384 5.22 13.33 27.40
CA VAL A 384 5.04 13.55 28.85
C VAL A 384 6.41 13.63 29.50
N ASN A 385 7.30 12.71 29.12
CA ASN A 385 8.73 12.70 29.46
C ASN A 385 9.46 11.81 28.43
N SER A 386 10.77 11.59 28.61
CA SER A 386 11.60 10.81 27.69
C SER A 386 11.17 9.34 27.53
N SER A 387 10.49 8.76 28.53
CA SER A 387 10.03 7.37 28.48
C SER A 387 8.53 7.21 28.22
N ASN A 388 7.76 8.28 28.22
CA ASN A 388 6.32 8.22 28.14
C ASN A 388 5.78 9.26 27.14
N PHE A 389 5.17 8.81 26.08
CA PHE A 389 4.62 9.70 25.05
C PHE A 389 3.38 9.09 24.40
N PHE A 390 2.52 9.94 23.87
CA PHE A 390 1.34 9.51 23.15
C PHE A 390 1.10 10.36 21.90
N SER A 391 0.30 9.82 20.99
CA SER A 391 -0.27 10.55 19.87
C SER A 391 -1.79 10.38 19.82
N LEU A 392 -2.46 11.47 19.52
CA LEU A 392 -3.89 11.50 19.22
C LEU A 392 -4.06 11.99 17.78
N SER A 393 -4.71 11.20 16.96
CA SER A 393 -5.01 11.57 15.57
C SER A 393 -6.50 11.54 15.28
N GLY A 394 -6.95 12.50 14.47
CA GLY A 394 -8.27 12.53 13.87
C GLY A 394 -8.15 12.62 12.36
N TYR A 395 -9.01 11.92 11.62
CA TYR A 395 -8.95 11.89 10.17
C TYR A 395 -10.32 11.79 9.52
N VAL A 396 -10.37 12.27 8.27
CA VAL A 396 -11.55 12.22 7.41
C VAL A 396 -11.13 11.78 6.01
N ARG A 397 -11.95 10.99 5.35
CA ARG A 397 -11.78 10.64 3.95
C ARG A 397 -13.11 10.67 3.23
N GLN A 398 -13.13 11.27 2.05
CA GLN A 398 -14.25 11.24 1.12
C GLN A 398 -13.77 10.71 -0.22
N THR A 399 -14.46 9.70 -0.73
CA THR A 399 -14.20 9.16 -2.07
C THR A 399 -15.49 9.07 -2.86
N ARG A 400 -15.36 9.21 -4.17
CA ARG A 400 -16.43 8.94 -5.13
C ARG A 400 -15.84 8.39 -6.43
N ALA A 401 -16.42 7.32 -6.94
CA ALA A 401 -16.15 6.81 -8.28
C ALA A 401 -17.46 6.72 -9.05
N THR A 402 -17.47 7.30 -10.24
CA THR A 402 -18.62 7.28 -11.15
C THR A 402 -18.18 6.62 -12.45
N PHE A 403 -18.69 5.43 -12.72
CA PHE A 403 -18.55 4.73 -13.99
C PHE A 403 -19.81 4.93 -14.81
N ARG A 404 -19.64 5.34 -16.08
CA ARG A 404 -20.71 5.52 -17.06
C ARG A 404 -20.49 4.59 -18.23
N THR A 405 -21.46 3.71 -18.47
CA THR A 405 -21.48 2.84 -19.65
C THR A 405 -22.12 3.55 -20.84
N ASP A 406 -21.81 3.07 -22.04
CA ASP A 406 -22.50 3.34 -23.28
C ASP A 406 -23.39 2.13 -23.65
N PRO A 407 -24.59 2.00 -23.06
CA PRO A 407 -25.29 0.73 -22.99
C PRO A 407 -25.76 0.23 -24.37
N PHE A 408 -26.25 1.12 -25.26
CA PHE A 408 -26.74 0.71 -26.56
C PHE A 408 -25.61 0.25 -27.49
N ASN A 409 -24.49 0.99 -27.48
CA ASN A 409 -23.33 0.60 -28.27
C ASN A 409 -22.66 -0.65 -27.70
N LEU A 410 -22.52 -0.78 -26.38
CA LEU A 410 -21.93 -1.97 -25.79
C LEU A 410 -22.72 -3.23 -26.10
N LEU A 411 -24.06 -3.19 -25.93
CA LEU A 411 -24.96 -4.32 -26.19
C LEU A 411 -25.00 -4.70 -27.68
N ALA A 412 -24.75 -3.76 -28.60
CA ALA A 412 -24.70 -4.04 -30.02
C ALA A 412 -23.54 -4.96 -30.46
N TYR A 413 -22.51 -5.13 -29.63
CA TYR A 413 -21.36 -5.98 -29.89
C TYR A 413 -21.37 -7.28 -29.07
N THR A 414 -22.51 -7.65 -28.50
CA THR A 414 -22.67 -8.94 -27.79
C THR A 414 -22.49 -10.10 -28.77
N ALA A 415 -21.55 -11.00 -28.46
CA ALA A 415 -21.25 -12.16 -29.28
C ALA A 415 -22.26 -13.30 -29.07
N ASP A 416 -22.61 -13.55 -27.82
CA ASP A 416 -23.60 -14.58 -27.45
C ASP A 416 -24.73 -13.93 -26.64
N PRO A 417 -25.89 -13.67 -27.28
CA PRO A 417 -27.04 -13.09 -26.61
C PRO A 417 -27.74 -14.08 -25.67
N THR A 418 -27.45 -15.40 -25.73
CA THR A 418 -28.02 -16.39 -24.83
C THR A 418 -27.31 -16.40 -23.46
N ALA A 419 -26.09 -15.91 -23.36
CA ALA A 419 -25.38 -15.69 -22.11
C ALA A 419 -25.98 -14.54 -21.28
N SER A 420 -25.47 -14.33 -20.09
CA SER A 420 -25.83 -13.17 -19.27
C SER A 420 -25.53 -11.87 -20.00
N LEU A 421 -26.51 -10.96 -20.06
CA LEU A 421 -26.45 -9.77 -20.90
C LEU A 421 -26.83 -8.53 -20.12
N SER A 422 -25.85 -7.66 -19.90
CA SER A 422 -26.07 -6.38 -19.23
C SER A 422 -25.02 -5.33 -19.56
N ALA A 423 -25.42 -4.06 -19.50
CA ALA A 423 -24.50 -2.93 -19.45
C ALA A 423 -24.81 -2.09 -18.21
N GLY A 424 -23.82 -1.82 -17.37
CA GLY A 424 -24.04 -1.21 -16.07
C GLY A 424 -23.30 0.11 -15.88
N SER A 425 -23.94 1.09 -15.24
CA SER A 425 -23.29 2.28 -14.69
C SER A 425 -23.36 2.22 -13.18
N GLN A 426 -22.33 2.77 -12.51
CA GLN A 426 -22.29 2.83 -11.05
C GLN A 426 -21.81 4.21 -10.57
N ASP A 427 -22.42 4.70 -9.48
CA ASP A 427 -21.97 5.87 -8.75
C ASP A 427 -21.82 5.45 -7.28
N ARG A 428 -20.58 5.31 -6.85
CA ARG A 428 -20.21 4.92 -5.47
C ARG A 428 -19.53 6.06 -4.75
N SER A 429 -19.88 6.22 -3.48
CA SER A 429 -19.17 7.12 -2.59
C SER A 429 -19.01 6.51 -1.21
N ALA A 430 -17.90 6.86 -0.56
CA ALA A 430 -17.66 6.54 0.83
C ALA A 430 -17.18 7.78 1.58
N ASN A 431 -17.79 8.05 2.74
CA ASN A 431 -17.40 9.08 3.67
C ASN A 431 -16.98 8.41 4.97
N SER A 432 -15.70 8.53 5.31
CA SER A 432 -15.11 7.92 6.50
C SER A 432 -14.58 9.00 7.43
N SER A 433 -14.72 8.80 8.72
CA SER A 433 -14.08 9.59 9.76
C SER A 433 -13.66 8.70 10.91
N GLY A 434 -12.57 9.06 11.57
CA GLY A 434 -12.08 8.27 12.68
C GLY A 434 -11.16 9.05 13.60
N ALA A 435 -10.89 8.42 14.74
CA ALA A 435 -9.91 8.88 15.71
C ALA A 435 -9.07 7.70 16.19
N ARG A 436 -7.79 7.96 16.44
CA ARG A 436 -6.83 6.97 16.90
C ARG A 436 -5.98 7.56 18.02
N PHE A 437 -5.73 6.77 19.03
CA PHE A 437 -4.83 7.07 20.13
C PHE A 437 -3.78 5.97 20.22
N ASP A 438 -2.52 6.35 20.23
CA ASP A 438 -1.35 5.49 20.43
C ASP A 438 -0.58 5.99 21.64
N HIS A 439 -0.19 5.09 22.51
CA HIS A 439 0.63 5.35 23.69
C HIS A 439 1.83 4.43 23.69
N THR A 440 3.01 4.98 23.95
CA THR A 440 4.25 4.21 24.14
C THR A 440 4.85 4.54 25.49
N TYR A 441 5.14 3.50 26.26
CA TYR A 441 5.81 3.57 27.55
C TYR A 441 7.06 2.72 27.54
N VAL A 442 8.23 3.37 27.61
CA VAL A 442 9.52 2.72 27.78
C VAL A 442 9.72 2.49 29.28
N GLN A 443 9.30 1.31 29.74
CA GLN A 443 9.35 0.98 31.18
C GLN A 443 10.78 0.78 31.65
N SER A 444 11.60 0.09 30.85
CA SER A 444 13.00 -0.17 31.09
C SER A 444 13.76 -0.36 29.78
N LYS A 445 15.04 -0.69 29.84
CA LYS A 445 15.82 -1.08 28.65
C LYS A 445 15.32 -2.40 28.04
N GLU A 446 14.66 -3.24 28.85
CA GLU A 446 14.14 -4.53 28.44
C GLU A 446 12.71 -4.45 27.92
N HIS A 447 11.87 -3.52 28.40
CA HIS A 447 10.44 -3.48 28.14
C HIS A 447 9.98 -2.17 27.50
N VAL A 448 9.38 -2.27 26.32
CA VAL A 448 8.70 -1.17 25.64
C VAL A 448 7.24 -1.55 25.40
N ILE A 449 6.34 -0.94 26.15
CA ILE A 449 4.91 -1.20 26.09
C ILE A 449 4.26 -0.22 25.12
N LYS A 450 3.50 -0.75 24.16
CA LYS A 450 2.69 0.03 23.22
C LYS A 450 1.22 -0.34 23.42
N ALA A 451 0.35 0.65 23.52
CA ALA A 451 -1.10 0.44 23.64
C ALA A 451 -1.85 1.51 22.84
N GLY A 452 -3.07 1.19 22.45
CA GLY A 452 -3.89 2.18 21.78
C GLY A 452 -5.29 1.70 21.45
N PHE A 453 -6.04 2.61 20.87
CA PHE A 453 -7.37 2.31 20.34
C PHE A 453 -7.68 3.14 19.10
N GLN A 454 -8.61 2.66 18.29
CA GLN A 454 -9.11 3.35 17.11
C GLN A 454 -10.62 3.16 16.98
N LEU A 455 -11.27 4.22 16.52
CA LEU A 455 -12.69 4.22 16.22
C LEU A 455 -12.92 4.81 14.84
N ASP A 456 -13.61 4.08 13.97
CA ASP A 456 -13.95 4.52 12.62
C ASP A 456 -15.46 4.45 12.40
N ARG A 457 -15.95 5.41 11.65
CA ARG A 457 -17.28 5.44 11.08
C ARG A 457 -17.18 5.62 9.57
N THR A 458 -17.78 4.72 8.81
CA THR A 458 -17.86 4.83 7.35
C THR A 458 -19.32 4.80 6.92
N GLN A 459 -19.70 5.71 6.02
CA GLN A 459 -20.96 5.70 5.32
C GLN A 459 -20.72 5.54 3.85
N THR A 460 -21.39 4.58 3.21
CA THR A 460 -21.31 4.33 1.78
C THR A 460 -22.66 4.57 1.11
N VAL A 461 -22.61 5.05 -0.13
CA VAL A 461 -23.76 5.11 -1.04
C VAL A 461 -23.34 4.47 -2.35
N ASN A 462 -24.15 3.53 -2.84
CA ASN A 462 -23.92 2.82 -4.08
C ASN A 462 -25.21 2.89 -4.93
N LYS A 463 -25.14 3.60 -6.07
CA LYS A 463 -26.21 3.70 -7.02
C LYS A 463 -25.81 2.92 -8.27
N THR A 464 -26.60 1.94 -8.62
CA THR A 464 -26.39 1.09 -9.80
C THR A 464 -27.54 1.29 -10.78
N ARG A 465 -27.19 1.44 -12.04
CA ARG A 465 -28.10 1.54 -13.17
C ARG A 465 -27.71 0.47 -14.18
N LEU A 466 -28.59 -0.46 -14.45
CA LEU A 466 -28.34 -1.61 -15.31
C LEU A 466 -29.30 -1.60 -16.51
N PHE A 467 -28.74 -1.84 -17.67
CA PHE A 467 -29.49 -1.98 -18.94
C PHE A 467 -29.39 -3.44 -19.39
N THR A 468 -30.53 -4.05 -19.71
CA THR A 468 -30.63 -5.46 -20.06
C THR A 468 -31.90 -5.69 -20.91
N PHE A 469 -32.22 -6.94 -21.23
CA PHE A 469 -33.46 -7.33 -21.91
C PHE A 469 -34.28 -8.27 -21.03
N ALA A 470 -35.55 -8.44 -21.32
CA ALA A 470 -36.32 -9.54 -20.78
C ALA A 470 -35.80 -10.87 -21.36
N ASP A 471 -35.90 -11.94 -20.56
CA ASP A 471 -35.63 -13.31 -21.00
C ASP A 471 -36.93 -13.96 -21.45
N ASP A 472 -36.91 -14.65 -22.59
CA ASP A 472 -38.09 -15.36 -23.12
C ASP A 472 -38.33 -16.71 -22.44
N GLY A 473 -37.53 -17.10 -21.46
CA GLY A 473 -37.53 -18.41 -20.80
C GLY A 473 -36.72 -19.49 -21.52
N ALA A 474 -36.27 -19.19 -22.75
CA ALA A 474 -35.36 -20.04 -23.54
C ALA A 474 -33.95 -19.41 -23.67
N SER A 475 -33.63 -18.50 -22.78
CA SER A 475 -32.38 -17.74 -22.72
C SER A 475 -32.14 -16.78 -23.89
N ASN A 476 -33.20 -16.37 -24.64
CA ASN A 476 -33.03 -15.33 -25.65
C ASN A 476 -33.47 -13.98 -25.12
N PRO A 477 -32.80 -12.88 -25.53
CA PRO A 477 -33.27 -11.53 -25.22
C PRO A 477 -34.54 -11.20 -26.01
N THR A 478 -35.49 -10.55 -25.35
CA THR A 478 -36.75 -10.16 -26.01
C THR A 478 -37.24 -8.80 -25.52
N GLY A 479 -38.11 -8.17 -26.31
CA GLY A 479 -38.70 -6.88 -26.02
C GLY A 479 -37.74 -5.70 -26.15
N ASN A 480 -38.01 -4.63 -25.43
CA ASN A 480 -37.18 -3.42 -25.40
C ASN A 480 -36.10 -3.50 -24.31
N VAL A 481 -35.07 -2.67 -24.43
CA VAL A 481 -34.07 -2.48 -23.38
C VAL A 481 -34.76 -2.05 -22.09
N LEU A 482 -34.55 -2.82 -21.06
CA LEU A 482 -35.05 -2.59 -19.71
C LEU A 482 -33.99 -1.88 -18.90
N GLU A 483 -34.39 -0.86 -18.17
CA GLU A 483 -33.54 -0.19 -17.17
C GLU A 483 -33.93 -0.67 -15.76
N ARG A 484 -32.94 -1.06 -14.98
CA ARG A 484 -33.06 -1.43 -13.57
C ARG A 484 -32.19 -0.55 -12.72
N ASN A 485 -32.79 0.10 -11.74
CA ASN A 485 -32.10 1.02 -10.85
C ASN A 485 -32.14 0.47 -9.43
N ALA A 486 -31.03 0.63 -8.70
CA ALA A 486 -30.97 0.37 -7.29
C ALA A 486 -30.08 1.38 -6.59
N ASP A 487 -30.48 1.77 -5.39
CA ASP A 487 -29.73 2.66 -4.49
C ASP A 487 -29.59 1.94 -3.14
N ASN A 488 -28.38 1.89 -2.61
CA ASN A 488 -28.11 1.32 -1.31
C ASN A 488 -27.22 2.23 -0.49
N ARG A 489 -27.55 2.37 0.79
CA ARG A 489 -26.79 3.15 1.76
C ARG A 489 -26.51 2.29 2.97
N LEU A 490 -25.24 2.20 3.35
CA LEU A 490 -24.81 1.53 4.56
C LEU A 490 -24.02 2.48 5.46
N ILE A 491 -24.14 2.26 6.76
CA ILE A 491 -23.28 2.91 7.76
C ILE A 491 -22.64 1.78 8.56
N GLY A 492 -21.33 1.86 8.72
CA GLY A 492 -20.56 0.90 9.48
C GLY A 492 -19.69 1.57 10.52
N TRP A 493 -19.47 0.85 11.60
CA TRP A 493 -18.56 1.24 12.67
C TRP A 493 -17.52 0.16 12.85
N ARG A 494 -16.28 0.60 13.15
CA ARG A 494 -15.16 -0.27 13.48
C ARG A 494 -14.49 0.25 14.75
N GLN A 495 -14.22 -0.66 15.66
CA GLN A 495 -13.59 -0.38 16.95
C GLN A 495 -12.42 -1.35 17.11
N GLU A 496 -11.29 -0.83 17.54
CA GLU A 496 -10.05 -1.57 17.65
C GLU A 496 -9.33 -1.16 18.93
N PHE A 497 -8.69 -2.11 19.58
CA PHE A 497 -7.78 -1.84 20.67
C PHE A 497 -6.60 -2.80 20.59
N TRP A 498 -5.46 -2.38 21.09
CA TRP A 498 -4.26 -3.21 21.13
C TRP A 498 -3.39 -2.88 22.33
N VAL A 499 -2.65 -3.88 22.77
CA VAL A 499 -1.54 -3.75 23.71
C VAL A 499 -0.45 -4.72 23.28
N GLN A 500 0.79 -4.28 23.38
CA GLN A 500 1.98 -5.05 23.03
C GLN A 500 3.13 -4.69 23.94
N ASP A 501 3.92 -5.69 24.31
CA ASP A 501 5.22 -5.53 24.94
C ASP A 501 6.32 -6.00 23.98
N GLN A 502 7.29 -5.15 23.74
CA GLN A 502 8.56 -5.51 23.14
C GLN A 502 9.54 -5.78 24.28
N TRP A 503 9.73 -7.06 24.57
CA TRP A 503 10.59 -7.52 25.65
C TRP A 503 11.94 -7.99 25.11
N SER A 504 13.03 -7.31 25.51
CA SER A 504 14.42 -7.63 25.15
C SER A 504 15.20 -8.03 26.42
N PRO A 505 15.13 -9.30 26.89
CA PRO A 505 15.78 -9.73 28.12
C PRO A 505 17.31 -9.61 28.07
N ASN A 506 17.87 -9.54 26.88
CA ASN A 506 19.29 -9.30 26.62
C ASN A 506 19.48 -8.81 25.17
N ASP A 507 20.72 -8.52 24.76
CA ASP A 507 21.06 -7.96 23.45
C ASP A 507 20.84 -8.94 22.26
N ARG A 508 20.54 -10.21 22.53
CA ARG A 508 20.34 -11.25 21.50
C ARG A 508 18.88 -11.59 21.23
N TRP A 509 18.03 -11.50 22.24
CA TRP A 509 16.64 -11.90 22.15
C TRP A 509 15.70 -10.73 22.26
N THR A 510 14.76 -10.64 21.35
CA THR A 510 13.62 -9.70 21.43
C THR A 510 12.34 -10.49 21.19
N PHE A 511 11.38 -10.36 22.09
CA PHE A 511 10.04 -10.94 22.00
C PHE A 511 9.04 -9.80 21.80
N ASN A 512 8.21 -9.87 20.75
CA ASN A 512 7.11 -8.96 20.50
C ASN A 512 5.81 -9.69 20.83
N LEU A 513 5.26 -9.46 22.00
CA LEU A 513 4.07 -10.15 22.51
C LEU A 513 2.90 -9.18 22.60
N GLY A 514 1.80 -9.48 21.94
CA GLY A 514 0.68 -8.55 21.91
C GLY A 514 -0.68 -9.22 21.73
N VAL A 515 -1.70 -8.45 22.00
CA VAL A 515 -3.08 -8.81 21.73
C VAL A 515 -3.81 -7.63 21.10
N ARG A 516 -4.64 -7.93 20.13
CA ARG A 516 -5.51 -6.98 19.47
C ARG A 516 -6.94 -7.45 19.53
N GLY A 517 -7.88 -6.54 19.81
CA GLY A 517 -9.30 -6.78 19.71
C GLY A 517 -9.90 -5.91 18.61
N ASP A 518 -10.68 -6.54 17.74
CA ASP A 518 -11.37 -5.91 16.62
C ASP A 518 -12.87 -6.17 16.77
N ALA A 519 -13.69 -5.15 16.50
CA ALA A 519 -15.14 -5.27 16.40
C ALA A 519 -15.66 -4.41 15.25
N VAL A 520 -16.53 -4.99 14.43
CA VAL A 520 -17.18 -4.29 13.31
C VAL A 520 -18.69 -4.42 13.41
N GLN A 521 -19.38 -3.33 13.11
CA GLN A 521 -20.84 -3.24 13.02
C GLN A 521 -21.18 -2.80 11.59
N TYR A 522 -21.27 -3.76 10.70
CA TYR A 522 -21.66 -3.57 9.31
C TYR A 522 -23.06 -4.14 9.08
N GLN A 523 -23.28 -4.91 8.04
CA GLN A 523 -24.52 -5.69 7.88
C GLN A 523 -24.67 -6.78 8.95
N ARG A 524 -23.55 -7.14 9.59
CA ARG A 524 -23.46 -8.05 10.74
C ARG A 524 -22.56 -7.44 11.81
N HIS A 525 -22.73 -7.91 13.05
CA HIS A 525 -21.79 -7.67 14.13
C HIS A 525 -20.79 -8.81 14.17
N GLU A 526 -19.53 -8.52 13.97
CA GLU A 526 -18.44 -9.48 14.04
C GLU A 526 -17.27 -8.90 14.84
N GLY A 527 -16.50 -9.78 15.47
CA GLY A 527 -15.31 -9.37 16.20
C GLY A 527 -14.37 -10.54 16.44
N GLN A 528 -13.16 -10.23 16.85
CA GLN A 528 -12.13 -11.20 17.16
C GLN A 528 -11.13 -10.63 18.16
N LEU A 529 -10.65 -11.50 19.06
CA LEU A 529 -9.43 -11.28 19.83
C LEU A 529 -8.29 -12.01 19.14
N SER A 530 -7.21 -11.26 18.85
CA SER A 530 -6.11 -11.68 17.99
C SER A 530 -4.79 -11.63 18.75
N PRO A 531 -4.35 -12.75 19.38
CA PRO A 531 -3.02 -12.83 19.96
C PRO A 531 -1.96 -12.82 18.85
N ARG A 532 -0.81 -12.22 19.18
CA ARG A 532 0.37 -12.13 18.31
C ARG A 532 1.62 -12.36 19.12
N ALA A 533 2.52 -13.15 18.60
CA ALA A 533 3.78 -13.45 19.22
C ALA A 533 4.87 -13.50 18.14
N GLY A 534 5.87 -12.69 18.31
CA GLY A 534 7.05 -12.67 17.45
C GLY A 534 8.32 -12.78 18.26
N VAL A 535 9.36 -13.35 17.68
CA VAL A 535 10.68 -13.45 18.26
C VAL A 535 11.72 -13.06 17.22
N ALA A 536 12.69 -12.26 17.63
CA ALA A 536 13.92 -11.99 16.90
C ALA A 536 15.11 -12.49 17.70
N TYR A 537 16.02 -13.21 17.06
CA TYR A 537 17.24 -13.73 17.64
C TYR A 537 18.45 -13.26 16.87
N LYS A 538 19.24 -12.40 17.49
CA LYS A 538 20.53 -11.93 16.98
C LYS A 538 21.61 -12.94 17.38
N ALA A 539 21.94 -13.84 16.46
CA ALA A 539 22.98 -14.84 16.71
C ALA A 539 24.35 -14.19 16.84
N ASP A 540 24.64 -13.22 15.96
CA ASP A 540 25.84 -12.39 15.94
C ASP A 540 25.56 -11.05 15.21
N GLN A 541 26.61 -10.31 14.85
CA GLN A 541 26.48 -9.01 14.14
C GLN A 541 26.01 -9.14 12.70
N SER A 542 26.09 -10.33 12.13
CA SER A 542 25.78 -10.62 10.72
C SER A 542 24.51 -11.43 10.54
N ASN A 543 23.97 -12.04 11.60
CA ASN A 543 22.86 -12.98 11.51
C ASN A 543 21.74 -12.63 12.50
N VAL A 544 20.56 -12.40 11.96
CA VAL A 544 19.31 -12.28 12.73
C VAL A 544 18.31 -13.28 12.19
N PHE A 545 17.69 -14.04 13.07
CA PHE A 545 16.58 -14.94 12.77
C PHE A 545 15.32 -14.39 13.39
N HIS A 546 14.21 -14.53 12.70
CA HIS A 546 12.92 -14.12 13.23
C HIS A 546 11.86 -15.18 13.00
N ALA A 547 10.87 -15.22 13.87
CA ALA A 547 9.65 -16.01 13.69
C ALA A 547 8.46 -15.26 14.25
N PHE A 548 7.30 -15.46 13.63
CA PHE A 548 6.07 -14.79 14.01
C PHE A 548 4.87 -15.74 13.89
N TYR A 549 3.97 -15.62 14.85
CA TYR A 549 2.62 -16.16 14.81
C TYR A 549 1.62 -15.07 15.15
N GLY A 550 0.53 -14.98 14.40
CA GLY A 550 -0.57 -14.08 14.72
C GLY A 550 -1.92 -14.56 14.23
N ARG A 551 -2.96 -14.33 15.02
CA ARG A 551 -4.32 -14.33 14.51
C ARG A 551 -4.59 -13.01 13.83
N GLN A 552 -5.27 -13.08 12.69
CA GLN A 552 -5.58 -11.91 11.87
C GLN A 552 -7.09 -11.82 11.64
N PHE A 553 -7.60 -10.60 11.56
CA PHE A 553 -9.00 -10.30 11.31
C PHE A 553 -9.10 -9.21 10.25
N THR A 554 -9.75 -9.53 9.13
CA THR A 554 -9.93 -8.61 8.00
C THR A 554 -11.42 -8.49 7.71
N PRO A 555 -12.07 -7.38 8.12
CA PRO A 555 -13.44 -7.12 7.72
C PRO A 555 -13.49 -6.83 6.21
N PRO A 556 -14.57 -7.21 5.52
CA PRO A 556 -14.75 -6.82 4.14
C PRO A 556 -14.88 -5.30 4.06
N ASN A 557 -14.44 -4.72 2.94
CA ASN A 557 -14.64 -3.30 2.69
C ASN A 557 -16.14 -2.99 2.64
N LEU A 558 -16.62 -2.04 3.46
CA LEU A 558 -18.04 -1.72 3.57
C LEU A 558 -18.64 -1.26 2.23
N GLU A 559 -17.88 -0.55 1.42
CA GLU A 559 -18.28 -0.09 0.10
C GLU A 559 -18.49 -1.26 -0.86
N ALA A 560 -17.61 -2.25 -0.86
CA ALA A 560 -17.67 -3.42 -1.74
C ALA A 560 -18.82 -4.38 -1.39
N ILE A 561 -19.26 -4.40 -0.14
CA ILE A 561 -20.43 -5.18 0.29
C ILE A 561 -21.74 -4.39 0.28
N SER A 562 -21.69 -3.09 -0.03
CA SER A 562 -22.87 -2.22 -0.14
C SER A 562 -23.60 -2.38 -1.47
N PHE A 563 -23.57 -3.61 -2.03
CA PHE A 563 -24.20 -3.89 -3.30
C PHE A 563 -25.72 -3.65 -3.25
N ALA A 564 -26.23 -2.92 -4.22
CA ALA A 564 -27.65 -2.66 -4.34
C ALA A 564 -28.37 -3.90 -4.91
N LYS A 565 -29.42 -4.36 -4.24
CA LYS A 565 -30.23 -5.45 -4.74
C LYS A 565 -31.03 -5.00 -5.96
N LEU A 566 -30.51 -5.25 -7.13
CA LEU A 566 -31.21 -5.05 -8.40
C LEU A 566 -32.26 -6.14 -8.57
N ASN A 567 -33.50 -5.76 -8.90
CA ASN A 567 -34.49 -6.72 -9.34
C ASN A 567 -34.27 -7.07 -10.81
N THR A 568 -33.53 -8.12 -11.04
CA THR A 568 -33.19 -8.64 -12.38
C THR A 568 -33.96 -9.92 -12.72
N ALA A 569 -34.92 -10.35 -11.90
CA ALA A 569 -35.75 -11.53 -12.19
C ALA A 569 -36.47 -11.40 -13.55
N GLY A 570 -36.44 -12.45 -14.33
CA GLY A 570 -37.02 -12.49 -15.69
C GLY A 570 -36.31 -11.63 -16.73
N THR A 571 -35.05 -11.26 -16.45
CA THR A 571 -34.21 -10.54 -17.41
C THR A 571 -32.93 -11.32 -17.73
N LYS A 572 -32.26 -10.98 -18.80
CA LYS A 572 -30.96 -11.52 -19.22
C LYS A 572 -29.80 -11.17 -18.26
N ALA A 573 -30.06 -10.28 -17.33
CA ALA A 573 -29.10 -9.94 -16.25
C ALA A 573 -29.41 -10.70 -14.94
N ALA A 574 -30.37 -11.61 -14.93
CA ALA A 574 -30.63 -12.44 -13.77
C ALA A 574 -29.41 -13.29 -13.47
N PRO A 575 -28.89 -13.31 -12.23
CA PRO A 575 -27.74 -14.12 -11.89
C PRO A 575 -28.10 -15.60 -12.00
N GLU A 576 -27.18 -16.39 -12.53
CA GLU A 576 -27.34 -17.87 -12.60
C GLU A 576 -27.42 -18.48 -11.22
N ASN A 577 -26.89 -17.81 -10.23
CA ASN A 577 -26.90 -18.25 -8.85
C ASN A 577 -27.41 -17.17 -7.90
N THR A 578 -28.28 -17.59 -6.98
CA THR A 578 -28.88 -16.72 -5.96
C THR A 578 -28.25 -16.89 -4.58
N THR A 579 -27.21 -17.71 -4.43
CA THR A 579 -26.52 -17.88 -3.14
C THR A 579 -25.76 -16.62 -2.78
N ASN A 580 -26.43 -15.73 -2.07
CA ASN A 580 -25.97 -14.39 -1.76
C ASN A 580 -25.91 -14.17 -0.27
N ASN A 581 -25.09 -14.98 0.41
CA ASN A 581 -24.84 -14.81 1.84
C ASN A 581 -24.09 -13.49 2.06
N ILE A 582 -24.27 -12.88 3.24
CA ILE A 582 -23.48 -11.73 3.65
C ILE A 582 -22.02 -12.15 3.74
N VAL A 583 -21.14 -11.42 3.04
CA VAL A 583 -19.69 -11.63 3.11
C VAL A 583 -19.21 -11.42 4.54
N ARG A 584 -18.51 -12.39 5.08
CA ARG A 584 -18.02 -12.40 6.45
C ARG A 584 -16.61 -11.86 6.53
N ALA A 585 -16.24 -11.37 7.72
CA ALA A 585 -14.86 -10.99 8.00
C ALA A 585 -13.92 -12.22 7.92
N GLU A 586 -12.85 -12.11 7.18
CA GLU A 586 -11.80 -13.12 7.10
C GLU A 586 -11.11 -13.26 8.45
N ARG A 587 -10.84 -14.51 8.84
CA ARG A 587 -10.10 -14.88 10.04
C ARG A 587 -8.98 -15.80 9.68
N ALA A 588 -7.75 -15.38 9.96
CA ALA A 588 -6.60 -16.18 9.56
C ALA A 588 -5.67 -16.49 10.74
N HIS A 589 -4.97 -17.62 10.61
CA HIS A 589 -3.76 -17.95 11.34
C HIS A 589 -2.59 -17.73 10.41
N TYR A 590 -1.66 -16.88 10.82
CA TYR A 590 -0.49 -16.52 10.04
C TYR A 590 0.78 -16.96 10.75
N PHE A 591 1.67 -17.59 10.01
CA PHE A 591 2.98 -18.08 10.46
C PHE A 591 4.06 -17.56 9.51
N GLU A 592 5.16 -17.12 10.08
CA GLU A 592 6.33 -16.65 9.33
C GLU A 592 7.60 -17.05 10.06
N ALA A 593 8.64 -17.40 9.31
CA ALA A 593 9.98 -17.57 9.82
C ALA A 593 10.99 -17.13 8.76
N GLY A 594 12.04 -16.45 9.19
CA GLY A 594 13.02 -15.93 8.26
C GLY A 594 14.37 -15.62 8.90
N SER A 595 15.28 -15.18 8.07
CA SER A 595 16.62 -14.78 8.46
C SER A 595 17.12 -13.62 7.64
N ASP A 596 17.82 -12.71 8.29
CA ASP A 596 18.60 -11.64 7.69
C ASP A 596 20.07 -11.95 7.87
N HIS A 597 20.82 -11.99 6.77
CA HIS A 597 22.25 -12.27 6.78
C HIS A 597 23.04 -11.15 6.10
N ALA A 598 23.98 -10.55 6.82
CA ALA A 598 24.98 -9.65 6.24
C ALA A 598 26.25 -10.43 5.94
N PHE A 599 26.51 -10.75 4.67
CA PHE A 599 27.78 -11.39 4.26
C PHE A 599 28.97 -10.50 4.55
N SER A 600 28.78 -9.18 4.49
CA SER A 600 29.77 -8.16 4.74
C SER A 600 29.05 -6.79 4.76
N HIS A 601 29.82 -5.72 4.93
CA HIS A 601 29.32 -4.35 4.77
C HIS A 601 28.75 -4.03 3.37
N TRP A 602 28.94 -4.89 2.36
CA TRP A 602 28.54 -4.66 0.99
C TRP A 602 27.34 -5.54 0.52
N ALA A 603 26.92 -6.56 1.28
CA ALA A 603 25.83 -7.43 0.86
C ALA A 603 24.94 -7.87 2.04
N THR A 604 23.63 -7.79 1.86
CA THR A 604 22.63 -8.36 2.78
C THR A 604 21.62 -9.21 2.03
N LEU A 605 21.30 -10.38 2.58
CA LEU A 605 20.28 -11.29 2.11
C LEU A 605 19.20 -11.43 3.17
N GLN A 606 17.96 -11.27 2.77
CA GLN A 606 16.76 -11.60 3.56
C GLN A 606 16.09 -12.82 2.94
N LEU A 607 15.71 -13.79 3.76
CA LEU A 607 15.00 -15.00 3.35
C LEU A 607 13.86 -15.26 4.32
N THR A 608 12.63 -15.36 3.82
CA THR A 608 11.44 -15.55 4.63
C THR A 608 10.50 -16.56 4.01
N GLY A 609 10.00 -17.49 4.83
CA GLY A 609 8.91 -18.40 4.48
C GLY A 609 7.66 -18.05 5.25
N TYR A 610 6.49 -18.11 4.61
CA TYR A 610 5.21 -17.79 5.24
C TYR A 610 4.12 -18.79 4.90
N TYR A 611 3.14 -18.91 5.82
CA TYR A 611 1.95 -19.73 5.66
C TYR A 611 0.74 -19.08 6.34
N LYS A 612 -0.33 -18.86 5.60
CA LYS A 612 -1.60 -18.28 6.08
C LYS A 612 -2.74 -19.27 5.85
N LEU A 613 -3.50 -19.55 6.90
CA LEU A 613 -4.72 -20.36 6.86
C LEU A 613 -5.92 -19.47 7.16
N SER A 614 -6.83 -19.33 6.20
CA SER A 614 -7.97 -18.43 6.29
C SER A 614 -9.30 -19.18 6.34
N HIS A 615 -10.18 -18.71 7.22
CA HIS A 615 -11.62 -18.90 7.16
C HIS A 615 -12.26 -17.66 6.55
N PHE A 616 -13.18 -17.84 5.62
CA PHE A 616 -13.84 -16.77 4.88
C PHE A 616 -12.85 -15.93 4.09
N LEU A 617 -11.92 -16.62 3.39
CA LEU A 617 -10.97 -15.96 2.50
C LEU A 617 -11.74 -15.10 1.52
N SER A 618 -11.53 -13.78 1.58
CA SER A 618 -12.19 -12.80 0.71
C SER A 618 -11.41 -12.62 -0.58
N ASP A 619 -12.14 -12.50 -1.69
CA ASP A 619 -11.58 -12.13 -2.97
C ASP A 619 -12.51 -11.11 -3.64
N ALA A 620 -12.03 -10.44 -4.69
CA ALA A 620 -12.77 -9.41 -5.35
C ALA A 620 -13.13 -9.84 -6.78
N GLY A 621 -14.32 -9.44 -7.21
CA GLY A 621 -14.80 -9.65 -8.56
C GLY A 621 -15.51 -8.41 -9.10
N GLN A 622 -15.68 -8.35 -10.40
CA GLN A 622 -16.38 -7.26 -11.06
C GLN A 622 -17.85 -7.61 -11.24
N PHE A 623 -18.70 -6.59 -11.21
CA PHE A 623 -20.12 -6.75 -11.48
C PHE A 623 -20.44 -6.32 -12.92
N GLY A 624 -20.83 -7.27 -13.75
CA GLY A 624 -21.10 -7.03 -15.16
C GLY A 624 -19.89 -6.39 -15.86
N THR A 625 -20.12 -5.32 -16.60
CA THR A 625 -19.09 -4.58 -17.32
C THR A 625 -18.45 -3.44 -16.50
N THR A 626 -18.79 -3.31 -15.20
CA THR A 626 -18.27 -2.21 -14.38
C THR A 626 -16.89 -2.54 -13.83
N PRO A 627 -15.94 -1.60 -13.82
CA PRO A 627 -14.62 -1.81 -13.25
C PRO A 627 -14.60 -1.75 -11.72
N LEU A 628 -15.74 -1.42 -11.09
CA LEU A 628 -15.83 -1.28 -9.64
C LEU A 628 -16.00 -2.63 -8.97
N LEU A 629 -15.05 -2.97 -8.11
CA LEU A 629 -14.97 -4.27 -7.47
C LEU A 629 -16.06 -4.50 -6.41
N ASN A 630 -16.51 -5.73 -6.29
CA ASN A 630 -17.30 -6.26 -5.19
C ASN A 630 -16.59 -7.48 -4.60
N TYR A 631 -16.92 -7.86 -3.36
CA TYR A 631 -16.31 -9.03 -2.74
C TYR A 631 -17.22 -10.26 -2.88
N PHE A 632 -16.57 -11.39 -3.11
CA PHE A 632 -17.07 -12.72 -2.81
C PHE A 632 -16.15 -13.39 -1.78
N ALA A 633 -16.50 -14.55 -1.27
CA ALA A 633 -15.68 -15.20 -0.26
C ALA A 633 -15.76 -16.73 -0.37
N PHE A 634 -14.60 -17.36 -0.21
CA PHE A 634 -14.47 -18.80 0.01
C PHE A 634 -14.77 -19.15 1.47
N GLU A 635 -15.20 -20.37 1.76
CA GLU A 635 -15.33 -20.85 3.15
C GLU A 635 -13.97 -20.98 3.82
N ARG A 636 -12.96 -21.46 3.09
CA ARG A 636 -11.59 -21.67 3.56
C ARG A 636 -10.59 -21.38 2.45
N GLY A 637 -9.38 -21.02 2.84
CA GLY A 637 -8.28 -20.88 1.91
C GLY A 637 -6.93 -20.92 2.60
N TRP A 638 -5.90 -20.99 1.80
CA TRP A 638 -4.53 -20.86 2.27
C TRP A 638 -3.65 -20.10 1.28
N GLN A 639 -2.69 -19.37 1.82
CA GLN A 639 -1.61 -18.73 1.07
C GLN A 639 -0.27 -19.19 1.67
N ARG A 640 0.72 -19.45 0.81
CA ARG A 640 2.07 -19.82 1.23
C ARG A 640 3.11 -19.34 0.25
N GLY A 641 4.32 -19.14 0.73
CA GLY A 641 5.40 -18.73 -0.16
C GLY A 641 6.74 -18.63 0.54
N ILE A 642 7.74 -18.32 -0.29
CA ILE A 642 9.11 -18.05 0.12
C ILE A 642 9.56 -16.78 -0.61
N ASP A 643 10.05 -15.82 0.15
CA ASP A 643 10.58 -14.53 -0.31
C ASP A 643 12.09 -14.51 -0.09
N ALA A 644 12.85 -14.06 -1.10
CA ALA A 644 14.27 -13.81 -0.98
C ALA A 644 14.59 -12.42 -1.55
N ALA A 645 15.30 -11.58 -0.80
CA ALA A 645 15.75 -10.27 -1.24
C ALA A 645 17.23 -10.07 -0.96
N LEU A 646 17.94 -9.54 -1.96
CA LEU A 646 19.36 -9.26 -1.92
C LEU A 646 19.61 -7.77 -2.17
N LYS A 647 20.39 -7.13 -1.28
CA LYS A 647 20.89 -5.76 -1.47
C LYS A 647 22.40 -5.80 -1.52
N LEU A 648 22.98 -5.13 -2.52
CA LEU A 648 24.41 -5.07 -2.76
C LEU A 648 24.86 -3.61 -2.88
N GLN A 649 25.88 -3.25 -2.12
CA GLN A 649 26.64 -2.00 -2.27
C GLN A 649 28.03 -2.37 -2.76
N LEU A 650 28.16 -2.64 -4.06
CA LEU A 650 29.40 -3.16 -4.66
C LEU A 650 30.53 -2.14 -4.63
N ARG A 651 30.18 -0.85 -4.78
CA ARG A 651 31.04 0.32 -4.67
C ARG A 651 30.20 1.51 -4.22
N GLU A 652 30.79 2.61 -3.84
CA GLU A 652 30.09 3.86 -3.47
C GLU A 652 29.19 4.39 -4.59
N ASP A 653 29.56 4.14 -5.83
CA ASP A 653 28.88 4.56 -7.04
C ASP A 653 28.09 3.43 -7.73
N LEU A 654 28.13 2.18 -7.21
CA LEU A 654 27.47 1.03 -7.82
C LEU A 654 26.65 0.24 -6.79
N THR A 655 25.34 0.30 -6.94
CA THR A 655 24.37 -0.42 -6.12
C THR A 655 23.59 -1.42 -6.95
N ALA A 656 23.22 -2.56 -6.35
CA ALA A 656 22.29 -3.49 -6.96
C ALA A 656 21.32 -4.01 -5.89
N ARG A 657 20.11 -4.27 -6.29
CA ARG A 657 19.09 -4.90 -5.45
C ARG A 657 18.23 -5.82 -6.30
N GLY A 658 17.78 -6.91 -5.72
CA GLY A 658 16.92 -7.83 -6.41
C GLY A 658 16.15 -8.70 -5.45
N ASN A 659 15.07 -9.27 -5.94
CA ASN A 659 14.27 -10.23 -5.18
C ASN A 659 13.75 -11.34 -6.09
N VAL A 660 13.45 -12.47 -5.48
CA VAL A 660 12.75 -13.60 -6.08
C VAL A 660 11.73 -14.09 -5.06
N ALA A 661 10.52 -14.34 -5.49
CA ALA A 661 9.48 -14.86 -4.64
C ALA A 661 8.69 -15.96 -5.33
N TRP A 662 8.48 -17.04 -4.59
CA TRP A 662 7.60 -18.15 -4.96
C TRP A 662 6.37 -18.14 -4.04
N GLY A 663 5.17 -18.26 -4.61
CA GLY A 663 3.97 -18.27 -3.80
C GLY A 663 2.77 -18.91 -4.49
N GLN A 664 1.77 -19.27 -3.67
CA GLN A 664 0.52 -19.87 -4.11
C GLN A 664 -0.62 -19.45 -3.19
N CYS A 665 -1.81 -19.26 -3.77
CA CYS A 665 -3.08 -19.07 -3.07
C CYS A 665 -4.12 -20.08 -3.58
N LYS A 666 -4.94 -20.63 -2.66
CA LYS A 666 -6.01 -21.56 -3.02
C LYS A 666 -7.24 -21.38 -2.12
N GLY A 667 -8.43 -21.36 -2.74
CA GLY A 667 -9.72 -21.24 -2.07
C GLY A 667 -10.57 -22.50 -2.21
N TYR A 668 -11.40 -22.77 -1.22
CA TYR A 668 -12.27 -23.96 -1.11
C TYR A 668 -13.63 -23.61 -0.56
N GLY A 669 -14.68 -24.14 -1.18
CA GLY A 669 -16.06 -23.93 -0.77
C GLY A 669 -16.49 -22.46 -0.94
N LEU A 670 -17.71 -22.24 -1.38
CA LEU A 670 -18.25 -20.91 -1.58
C LEU A 670 -19.03 -20.46 -0.32
N GLN A 671 -18.55 -19.40 0.34
CA GLN A 671 -19.28 -18.75 1.45
C GLN A 671 -20.29 -17.72 0.91
N SER A 672 -19.89 -16.90 -0.07
CA SER A 672 -20.75 -15.94 -0.73
C SER A 672 -20.25 -15.69 -2.13
N GLY A 673 -21.10 -15.90 -3.14
CA GLY A 673 -20.82 -15.57 -4.53
C GLY A 673 -21.16 -14.13 -4.90
N HIS A 674 -21.95 -13.44 -4.06
CA HIS A 674 -22.37 -12.06 -4.18
C HIS A 674 -22.89 -11.69 -5.59
N VAL A 675 -23.59 -12.63 -6.24
CA VAL A 675 -24.10 -12.55 -7.63
C VAL A 675 -23.03 -12.26 -8.71
N LEU A 676 -21.75 -12.51 -8.37
CA LEU A 676 -20.63 -12.23 -9.27
C LEU A 676 -20.18 -13.45 -10.08
N LEU A 677 -20.40 -14.64 -9.54
CA LEU A 677 -19.83 -15.88 -10.06
C LEU A 677 -20.88 -16.64 -10.88
N ASP A 678 -20.46 -17.17 -12.02
CA ASP A 678 -21.24 -18.11 -12.81
C ASP A 678 -21.33 -19.50 -12.14
N GLN A 679 -22.25 -20.32 -12.59
CA GLN A 679 -22.51 -21.62 -11.98
C GLN A 679 -21.33 -22.59 -12.16
N LYS A 680 -20.59 -22.50 -13.28
CA LYS A 680 -19.38 -23.31 -13.52
C LYS A 680 -18.32 -23.01 -12.50
N THR A 681 -17.99 -21.72 -12.30
CA THR A 681 -17.00 -21.28 -11.30
C THR A 681 -17.39 -21.72 -9.87
N ILE A 682 -18.67 -21.64 -9.51
CA ILE A 682 -19.18 -22.12 -8.23
C ILE A 682 -18.99 -23.63 -8.09
N ASN A 683 -19.28 -24.41 -9.10
CA ASN A 683 -19.08 -25.86 -9.10
C ASN A 683 -17.61 -26.20 -8.95
N ASP A 684 -16.72 -25.48 -9.63
CA ASP A 684 -15.27 -25.64 -9.54
C ASP A 684 -14.75 -25.31 -8.14
N ILE A 685 -15.22 -24.23 -7.52
CA ILE A 685 -14.87 -23.84 -6.15
C ILE A 685 -15.31 -24.92 -5.13
N ASN A 686 -16.51 -25.46 -5.30
CA ASN A 686 -17.09 -26.48 -4.42
C ASN A 686 -16.55 -27.89 -4.71
N SER A 687 -15.82 -28.07 -5.81
CA SER A 687 -15.25 -29.37 -6.17
C SER A 687 -14.11 -29.77 -5.23
N THR A 688 -13.83 -31.08 -5.16
CA THR A 688 -12.67 -31.61 -4.45
C THR A 688 -11.38 -30.95 -4.96
N GLY A 689 -10.61 -30.35 -4.05
CA GLY A 689 -9.36 -29.70 -4.37
C GLY A 689 -9.44 -28.19 -4.59
N GLY A 690 -10.62 -27.56 -4.57
CA GLY A 690 -10.79 -26.10 -4.67
C GLY A 690 -10.23 -25.48 -5.95
N VAL A 691 -10.08 -24.16 -5.99
CA VAL A 691 -9.50 -23.41 -7.11
C VAL A 691 -8.32 -22.55 -6.64
N PHE A 692 -7.37 -22.26 -7.52
CA PHE A 692 -6.36 -21.22 -7.26
C PHE A 692 -7.01 -19.83 -7.30
N CYS A 693 -6.47 -18.89 -6.51
CA CYS A 693 -6.90 -17.49 -6.61
C CYS A 693 -6.48 -16.93 -7.97
N ASP A 694 -7.31 -16.12 -8.59
CA ASP A 694 -7.12 -15.64 -9.97
C ASP A 694 -5.85 -14.79 -10.15
N HIS A 695 -5.54 -13.94 -9.19
CA HIS A 695 -4.35 -13.08 -9.19
C HIS A 695 -3.08 -13.76 -8.65
N SER A 696 -3.08 -15.07 -8.48
CA SER A 696 -1.92 -15.83 -8.04
C SER A 696 -0.89 -15.96 -9.16
N GLN A 697 0.33 -15.48 -8.90
CA GLN A 697 1.53 -15.75 -9.72
C GLN A 697 2.49 -16.64 -8.95
N THR A 698 2.89 -17.75 -9.54
CA THR A 698 3.73 -18.74 -8.84
C THR A 698 5.15 -18.24 -8.60
N LEU A 699 5.70 -17.45 -9.53
CA LEU A 699 7.06 -16.91 -9.43
C LEU A 699 7.09 -15.46 -9.89
N THR A 700 7.65 -14.58 -9.05
CA THR A 700 7.95 -13.19 -9.37
C THR A 700 9.40 -12.87 -9.08
N SER A 701 9.98 -11.94 -9.82
CA SER A 701 11.33 -11.45 -9.55
C SER A 701 11.47 -10.03 -10.02
N SER A 702 12.23 -9.23 -9.27
CA SER A 702 12.67 -7.92 -9.73
C SER A 702 14.15 -7.71 -9.44
N GLY A 703 14.81 -6.93 -10.29
CA GLY A 703 16.20 -6.55 -10.12
C GLY A 703 16.44 -5.13 -10.58
N LEU A 704 17.32 -4.41 -9.90
CA LEU A 704 17.73 -3.06 -10.24
C LEU A 704 19.21 -2.91 -9.98
N VAL A 705 19.90 -2.30 -10.93
CA VAL A 705 21.33 -1.90 -10.83
C VAL A 705 21.42 -0.43 -11.14
N ALA A 706 22.03 0.34 -10.25
CA ALA A 706 22.26 1.77 -10.44
C ALA A 706 23.77 2.07 -10.35
N TYR A 707 24.30 2.71 -11.39
CA TYR A 707 25.68 3.15 -11.48
C TYR A 707 25.76 4.67 -11.62
N ARG A 708 26.44 5.33 -10.67
CA ARG A 708 26.63 6.79 -10.65
C ARG A 708 28.01 7.17 -11.16
N PHE A 709 28.08 7.66 -12.37
CA PHE A 709 29.31 8.12 -13.01
C PHE A 709 29.62 9.56 -12.62
N LYS A 710 30.81 9.80 -12.05
CA LYS A 710 31.32 11.14 -11.66
C LYS A 710 30.27 11.96 -10.85
N GLU A 711 29.53 11.33 -9.96
CA GLU A 711 28.53 11.93 -9.06
C GLU A 711 27.38 12.70 -9.76
N ARG A 712 27.35 12.79 -11.07
CA ARG A 712 26.39 13.61 -11.85
C ARG A 712 25.50 12.79 -12.77
N THR A 713 25.98 11.68 -13.28
CA THR A 713 25.25 10.86 -14.24
C THR A 713 24.93 9.51 -13.63
N THR A 714 23.65 9.15 -13.60
CA THR A 714 23.23 7.83 -13.10
C THR A 714 22.64 7.02 -14.24
N PHE A 715 23.14 5.81 -14.40
CA PHE A 715 22.60 4.78 -15.28
C PHE A 715 21.86 3.77 -14.41
N THR A 716 20.60 3.50 -14.71
CA THR A 716 19.81 2.47 -14.01
C THR A 716 19.29 1.46 -15.01
N GLY A 717 19.49 0.19 -14.72
CA GLY A 717 18.85 -0.93 -15.38
C GLY A 717 17.89 -1.62 -14.41
N GLN A 718 16.68 -1.91 -14.86
CA GLN A 718 15.68 -2.65 -14.10
C GLN A 718 15.18 -3.85 -14.89
N MET A 719 14.98 -4.97 -14.22
CA MET A 719 14.33 -6.18 -14.73
C MET A 719 13.13 -6.52 -13.88
N LEU A 720 12.02 -6.89 -14.50
CA LEU A 720 10.80 -7.39 -13.87
C LEU A 720 10.41 -8.70 -14.56
N TYR A 721 10.24 -9.77 -13.80
CA TYR A 721 9.78 -11.07 -14.27
C TYR A 721 8.49 -11.47 -13.57
N ALA A 722 7.55 -11.99 -14.32
CA ALA A 722 6.29 -12.54 -13.84
C ALA A 722 5.97 -13.87 -14.54
N SER A 723 5.59 -14.90 -13.79
CA SER A 723 5.23 -16.22 -14.35
C SER A 723 3.84 -16.26 -14.99
N GLY A 724 3.12 -15.15 -15.06
CA GLY A 724 1.74 -15.04 -15.52
C GLY A 724 0.71 -15.26 -14.40
N LEU A 725 -0.40 -14.53 -14.47
CA LEU A 725 -1.56 -14.73 -13.59
C LEU A 725 -2.24 -16.06 -13.88
N ARG A 726 -3.05 -16.53 -12.96
CA ARG A 726 -3.88 -17.71 -13.19
C ARG A 726 -4.88 -17.44 -14.32
N ALA A 727 -5.13 -18.48 -15.09
CA ALA A 727 -6.05 -18.49 -16.22
C ALA A 727 -6.75 -19.85 -16.31
N ALA A 728 -7.77 -19.94 -17.14
CA ALA A 728 -8.42 -21.19 -17.50
C ALA A 728 -8.47 -21.32 -19.02
N GLU A 729 -8.24 -22.51 -19.53
CA GLU A 729 -8.58 -22.88 -20.91
C GLU A 729 -10.09 -23.15 -21.00
N GLU A 730 -10.64 -23.01 -22.19
CA GLU A 730 -12.06 -23.31 -22.43
C GLU A 730 -12.42 -24.75 -21.99
N GLY A 731 -13.45 -24.88 -21.19
CA GLY A 731 -13.89 -26.16 -20.61
C GLY A 731 -13.03 -26.72 -19.46
N ALA A 732 -11.86 -26.13 -19.18
CA ALA A 732 -11.03 -26.53 -18.06
C ALA A 732 -11.54 -25.96 -16.73
N LYS A 733 -11.01 -26.47 -15.62
CA LYS A 733 -11.30 -25.95 -14.28
C LYS A 733 -10.84 -24.50 -14.14
N THR A 734 -11.63 -23.69 -13.45
CA THR A 734 -11.33 -22.29 -13.16
C THR A 734 -9.92 -22.13 -12.56
N ASN A 735 -9.14 -21.20 -13.10
CA ASN A 735 -7.78 -20.86 -12.65
C ASN A 735 -6.77 -22.03 -12.65
N SER A 736 -6.98 -23.02 -13.54
CA SER A 736 -6.15 -24.25 -13.57
C SER A 736 -4.79 -24.06 -14.25
N THR A 737 -4.66 -23.07 -15.12
CA THR A 737 -3.45 -22.80 -15.90
C THR A 737 -2.85 -21.42 -15.56
N HIS A 738 -1.87 -20.97 -16.34
CA HIS A 738 -1.24 -19.66 -16.23
C HIS A 738 -1.26 -18.94 -17.58
N SER A 739 -1.43 -17.63 -17.54
CA SER A 739 -1.09 -16.76 -18.65
C SER A 739 0.41 -16.90 -18.98
N PRO A 740 0.85 -16.58 -20.22
CA PRO A 740 2.26 -16.62 -20.57
C PRO A 740 3.13 -15.77 -19.65
N SER A 741 4.30 -16.27 -19.27
CA SER A 741 5.29 -15.52 -18.51
C SER A 741 5.89 -14.38 -19.35
N TYR A 742 6.35 -13.33 -18.68
CA TYR A 742 7.03 -12.22 -19.33
C TYR A 742 8.21 -11.68 -18.52
N THR A 743 9.16 -11.07 -19.23
CA THR A 743 10.30 -10.36 -18.61
C THR A 743 10.45 -8.99 -19.24
N ILE A 744 10.41 -7.94 -18.43
CA ILE A 744 10.52 -6.56 -18.89
C ILE A 744 11.85 -5.98 -18.43
N TYR A 745 12.56 -5.36 -19.36
CA TYR A 745 13.78 -4.60 -19.09
C TYR A 745 13.53 -3.12 -19.30
N ASN A 746 13.87 -2.31 -18.29
CA ASN A 746 13.76 -0.86 -18.33
C ASN A 746 15.13 -0.24 -18.13
N LEU A 747 15.37 0.91 -18.78
CA LEU A 747 16.60 1.69 -18.62
C LEU A 747 16.27 3.12 -18.24
N SER A 748 17.13 3.73 -17.44
CA SER A 748 17.10 5.15 -17.12
C SER A 748 18.49 5.75 -17.17
N LEU A 749 18.59 6.92 -17.75
CA LEU A 749 19.78 7.78 -17.73
C LEU A 749 19.39 9.13 -17.15
N THR A 750 20.07 9.56 -16.09
CA THR A 750 19.88 10.90 -15.53
C THR A 750 21.20 11.63 -15.46
N HIS A 751 21.15 12.94 -15.70
CA HIS A 751 22.32 13.82 -15.59
C HIS A 751 21.98 15.10 -14.83
N VAL A 752 22.77 15.43 -13.81
CA VAL A 752 22.59 16.62 -12.98
C VAL A 752 23.55 17.71 -13.44
N ILE A 753 23.01 18.85 -13.82
CA ILE A 753 23.73 20.05 -14.25
C ILE A 753 23.67 21.06 -13.09
N PRO A 754 24.79 21.37 -12.42
CA PRO A 754 24.82 22.49 -11.47
C PRO A 754 24.54 23.80 -12.20
N LEU A 755 23.73 24.64 -11.62
CA LEU A 755 23.47 25.98 -12.15
C LEU A 755 24.38 27.03 -11.46
N PRO A 756 24.62 28.17 -12.08
CA PRO A 756 25.52 29.21 -11.55
C PRO A 756 24.92 29.95 -10.32
N TRP A 757 23.66 29.69 -9.98
CA TRP A 757 22.98 30.23 -8.80
C TRP A 757 23.13 29.30 -7.61
N ASP A 758 23.29 29.85 -6.42
CA ASP A 758 23.56 29.09 -5.20
C ASP A 758 22.58 27.95 -4.99
N ASN A 759 23.12 26.72 -4.82
CA ASN A 759 22.39 25.47 -4.54
C ASN A 759 21.36 25.03 -5.60
N GLN A 760 21.28 25.69 -6.76
CA GLN A 760 20.37 25.31 -7.82
C GLN A 760 21.01 24.28 -8.76
N LYS A 761 20.18 23.37 -9.24
CA LYS A 761 20.59 22.36 -10.20
C LYS A 761 19.44 22.00 -11.14
N PHE A 762 19.80 21.55 -12.32
CA PHE A 762 18.85 21.04 -13.31
C PHE A 762 19.12 19.56 -13.56
N LEU A 763 18.11 18.72 -13.52
CA LEU A 763 18.21 17.29 -13.87
C LEU A 763 17.57 17.06 -15.23
N LEU A 764 18.33 16.44 -16.12
CA LEU A 764 17.84 15.84 -17.35
C LEU A 764 17.73 14.33 -17.16
N GLY A 765 16.64 13.73 -17.61
CA GLY A 765 16.41 12.29 -17.57
C GLY A 765 15.85 11.77 -18.88
N PHE A 766 16.28 10.58 -19.24
CA PHE A 766 15.77 9.81 -20.37
C PHE A 766 15.49 8.39 -19.90
N ASP A 767 14.29 7.90 -20.14
CA ASP A 767 13.82 6.60 -19.69
C ASP A 767 13.29 5.78 -20.85
N VAL A 768 13.64 4.49 -20.88
CA VAL A 768 13.11 3.49 -21.82
C VAL A 768 12.42 2.39 -21.02
N ILE A 769 11.13 2.27 -21.16
CA ILE A 769 10.32 1.21 -20.57
C ILE A 769 10.13 0.11 -21.60
N ASN A 770 10.24 -1.16 -21.17
CA ASN A 770 10.17 -2.33 -22.05
C ASN A 770 11.16 -2.24 -23.23
N LEU A 771 12.44 -2.15 -22.92
CA LEU A 771 13.53 -1.97 -23.88
C LEU A 771 13.47 -2.93 -25.07
N LEU A 772 13.10 -4.19 -24.83
CA LEU A 772 13.08 -5.24 -25.85
C LEU A 772 11.76 -5.29 -26.64
N ASP A 773 10.82 -4.39 -26.36
CA ASP A 773 9.49 -4.34 -26.97
C ASP A 773 8.71 -5.66 -26.86
N GLN A 774 8.86 -6.36 -25.75
CA GLN A 774 8.15 -7.60 -25.50
C GLN A 774 6.64 -7.33 -25.50
N LYS A 775 5.90 -8.04 -26.32
CA LYS A 775 4.45 -8.05 -26.29
C LYS A 775 3.98 -9.05 -25.26
N TYR A 776 3.25 -8.57 -24.26
CA TYR A 776 2.78 -9.41 -23.15
C TYR A 776 1.41 -8.99 -22.67
N LEU A 777 0.69 -9.95 -22.11
CA LEU A 777 -0.57 -9.74 -21.41
C LEU A 777 -0.32 -9.82 -19.90
N ILE A 778 -0.84 -8.86 -19.17
CA ILE A 778 -0.87 -8.87 -17.71
C ILE A 778 -1.91 -9.87 -17.26
N ASN A 779 -3.12 -9.75 -17.83
CA ASN A 779 -4.22 -10.67 -17.62
C ASN A 779 -4.75 -11.14 -18.98
N GLN A 780 -5.03 -12.43 -19.09
CA GLN A 780 -5.60 -13.05 -20.28
C GLN A 780 -7.00 -13.56 -19.93
N GLY A 781 -7.98 -13.15 -20.69
CA GLY A 781 -9.34 -13.62 -20.50
C GLY A 781 -10.38 -12.55 -20.83
N ASP A 782 -11.59 -12.83 -20.45
CA ASP A 782 -12.75 -11.95 -20.62
C ASP A 782 -12.66 -10.78 -19.65
N GLY A 783 -11.67 -9.92 -19.88
CA GLY A 783 -11.53 -8.71 -19.09
C GLY A 783 -12.88 -8.02 -19.01
N SER A 784 -13.33 -7.76 -17.82
CA SER A 784 -14.67 -7.26 -17.55
C SER A 784 -14.79 -5.74 -17.73
N ILE A 785 -13.79 -5.08 -18.30
CA ILE A 785 -13.83 -3.66 -18.62
C ILE A 785 -14.01 -3.47 -20.11
N GLY A 786 -14.95 -2.61 -20.49
CA GLY A 786 -15.28 -2.35 -21.87
C GLY A 786 -15.93 -3.57 -22.53
N LEU A 787 -15.47 -3.92 -23.73
CA LEU A 787 -15.98 -5.07 -24.48
C LEU A 787 -15.37 -6.42 -24.05
N GLY A 788 -14.96 -6.57 -22.81
CA GLY A 788 -14.50 -7.84 -22.26
C GLY A 788 -13.25 -8.36 -22.96
N VAL A 789 -12.06 -7.92 -22.54
CA VAL A 789 -10.82 -8.23 -23.24
C VAL A 789 -9.63 -8.32 -22.30
N SER A 790 -8.59 -8.97 -22.81
CA SER A 790 -7.31 -9.06 -22.12
C SER A 790 -6.68 -7.69 -21.85
N HIS A 791 -5.80 -7.62 -20.85
CA HIS A 791 -5.08 -6.43 -20.44
C HIS A 791 -3.62 -6.50 -20.91
N ALA A 792 -3.27 -5.66 -21.90
CA ALA A 792 -1.93 -5.67 -22.47
C ALA A 792 -0.97 -4.79 -21.67
N GLY A 793 0.25 -5.30 -21.48
CA GLY A 793 1.33 -4.54 -20.86
C GLY A 793 1.86 -3.42 -21.76
N MET A 794 2.66 -2.51 -21.18
CA MET A 794 3.21 -1.36 -21.89
C MET A 794 4.21 -1.80 -22.96
N PRO A 795 4.07 -1.39 -24.24
CA PRO A 795 5.07 -1.61 -25.27
C PRO A 795 6.29 -0.73 -24.99
N ARG A 796 7.36 -0.89 -25.80
CA ARG A 796 8.53 -0.03 -25.67
C ARG A 796 8.12 1.44 -25.74
N SER A 797 8.44 2.17 -24.67
CA SER A 797 8.02 3.54 -24.46
C SER A 797 9.19 4.39 -24.00
N PHE A 798 9.25 5.63 -24.47
CA PHE A 798 10.32 6.58 -24.22
C PHE A 798 9.78 7.77 -23.46
N PHE A 799 10.50 8.21 -22.41
CA PHE A 799 10.10 9.36 -21.62
C PHE A 799 11.31 10.28 -21.37
N PHE A 800 11.03 11.57 -21.22
CA PHE A 800 12.00 12.61 -20.91
C PHE A 800 11.59 13.35 -19.67
N ARG A 801 12.57 13.74 -18.86
CA ARG A 801 12.42 14.52 -17.62
C ARG A 801 13.31 15.75 -17.65
N GLY A 802 12.73 16.91 -17.37
CA GLY A 802 13.47 18.12 -17.04
C GLY A 802 13.00 18.59 -15.67
N GLN A 803 13.90 18.70 -14.70
CA GLN A 803 13.57 19.11 -13.35
C GLN A 803 14.54 20.15 -12.83
N TRP A 804 14.01 21.30 -12.46
CA TRP A 804 14.76 22.38 -11.84
C TRP A 804 14.58 22.33 -10.33
N PHE A 805 15.68 22.33 -9.59
CA PHE A 805 15.72 22.40 -8.12
C PHE A 805 16.24 23.76 -7.69
N PHE A 806 15.56 24.39 -6.72
CA PHE A 806 15.87 25.71 -6.22
C PHE A 806 15.62 25.83 -4.69
#